data_f0b06b422950874feb72f0221fab907f
#
_entry.id   f0b06b422950874feb72f0221fab907f
#
_cell.length_a   1.000
_cell.length_b   1.000
_cell.length_c   1.000
_cell.angle_alpha   90.00
_cell.angle_beta   90.00
_cell.angle_gamma   90.00
#
_symmetry.space_group_name_H-M   'P 1'
#
loop_
_entity.id
_entity.type
_entity.pdbx_description
1 polymer ?
#
loop_
_entity_poly.entity_id
_entity_poly.type
_entity_poly.pdbx_seq_one_letter_code
_entity_poly.pdbx_strand_id
1 'polypeptide(L)'
;MQKTLLLFLFVLNAVAGAGAVQLTEAGGWRETAYVQWLPVEGADAYHVYVSGEGMVNKRIDTQLIRSYGTYFRADVPGLAAGGYVLKVVPVTGGQEGEAASTQNITVAAHDRTGFAFADGRVPGAYKADGTPKPNAVVLYITENTKNTVSIEVTGANANPCVGIQTILDGFKKGRDNRPLIVRFVGRITDPAYLLNGDIVVENNNNAASYITLEGIGNDAVADGWGIRVKNASNVEVRNLGTMNCDSDEGDNISLQQSNEYIWVHHCDFFYGKPGGDADQAKGDGALDSKTSGFVTFAYNHFWDTGKSNLLGNGTEEPRYLSYHHNWYDHSDSRHPRVRSHHVHVFNNYYDGVAKYGVGSTNASSVFVEANYFRNCGYPMLISMQGSDVWSSSKNANDYTTMPTFSKENGGVIKSYNNYMTGQKRFVAWGNTAFPNSTVDFDAYVVNSAAETVPATVTAYKGGSSYSNFDTDPQLMYTYVADTPEAARDRVMQWAGRMQGGDFKWTFNNAVDDSSSDINPGLRDALASYRSQLVAVQGDGNAQGGGDDDEDDNGGGNDGPAVDLTHNFTTNGKESSFFTINGSLSDSKGSVQYGGLTLTICLKIESSTSIQFTTAKASVLTLVFNTGFTGKIKINGTDYPAVAGKVTLNLAAGTHTITKADVANLYLIGIAYETTRLNEPGIKELKMWLDVTTRQLIIGSTDEEIRSVALYSAAGNLVKAVSGAVSSFDVSELPRGVYIVKVVTKNGDYSQKLLK
;
A
#
# COMPACT_ATOMS: atom_id res chain seq x y z
N MET A 1 7.14 -24.67 30.59
CA MET A 1 6.60 -25.76 29.76
C MET A 1 6.50 -25.20 28.33
N GLN A 2 7.46 -25.53 27.51
CA GLN A 2 7.44 -25.17 26.07
C GLN A 2 6.23 -25.81 25.40
N LYS A 3 5.22 -25.02 25.04
CA LYS A 3 4.19 -25.48 24.10
C LYS A 3 4.69 -25.18 22.69
N THR A 4 5.15 -26.22 22.07
CA THR A 4 5.51 -26.25 20.65
C THR A 4 4.29 -25.83 19.83
N LEU A 5 4.37 -24.66 19.17
CA LEU A 5 3.40 -24.22 18.19
C LEU A 5 3.54 -25.16 16.98
N LEU A 6 2.55 -26.01 16.76
CA LEU A 6 2.50 -26.85 15.57
C LEU A 6 2.15 -25.94 14.38
N LEU A 7 3.18 -25.44 13.70
CA LEU A 7 3.06 -24.95 12.34
C LEU A 7 2.78 -26.21 11.49
N PHE A 8 1.58 -26.36 10.96
CA PHE A 8 1.29 -27.42 9.99
C PHE A 8 2.00 -27.10 8.68
N LEU A 9 3.25 -27.53 8.60
CA LEU A 9 3.99 -27.59 7.35
C LEU A 9 3.46 -28.81 6.60
N PHE A 10 2.50 -28.63 5.70
CA PHE A 10 2.13 -29.67 4.74
C PHE A 10 3.17 -29.69 3.61
N VAL A 11 4.16 -30.54 3.72
CA VAL A 11 5.01 -30.91 2.58
C VAL A 11 4.18 -31.84 1.69
N LEU A 12 3.61 -31.30 0.64
CA LEU A 12 2.99 -32.09 -0.43
C LEU A 12 4.11 -32.67 -1.31
N ASN A 13 4.51 -33.92 -1.08
CA ASN A 13 5.31 -34.67 -2.04
C ASN A 13 4.37 -35.19 -3.16
N ALA A 14 4.06 -34.34 -4.14
CA ALA A 14 3.57 -34.83 -5.42
C ALA A 14 4.80 -35.11 -6.32
N VAL A 15 4.89 -36.30 -6.87
CA VAL A 15 5.85 -36.61 -7.95
C VAL A 15 5.32 -35.89 -9.20
N ALA A 16 5.75 -34.64 -9.39
CA ALA A 16 5.42 -33.87 -10.58
C ALA A 16 6.30 -34.36 -11.75
N GLY A 17 5.69 -34.58 -12.92
CA GLY A 17 6.41 -34.75 -14.18
C GLY A 17 7.21 -33.48 -14.51
N ALA A 18 8.23 -33.58 -15.34
CA ALA A 18 9.03 -32.45 -15.78
C ALA A 18 8.09 -31.41 -16.45
N GLY A 19 7.99 -30.20 -15.84
CA GLY A 19 7.15 -29.09 -16.32
C GLY A 19 5.92 -28.76 -15.46
N ALA A 20 5.62 -29.53 -14.40
CA ALA A 20 4.49 -29.24 -13.51
C ALA A 20 4.87 -28.25 -12.39
N VAL A 21 3.94 -27.34 -12.01
CA VAL A 21 4.13 -26.40 -10.89
C VAL A 21 4.18 -27.17 -9.57
N GLN A 22 5.25 -26.96 -8.80
CA GLN A 22 5.39 -27.50 -7.45
C GLN A 22 5.16 -26.38 -6.42
N LEU A 23 4.00 -26.41 -5.74
CA LEU A 23 3.70 -25.49 -4.64
C LEU A 23 4.53 -25.90 -3.40
N THR A 24 5.15 -24.91 -2.74
CA THR A 24 6.00 -25.15 -1.57
C THR A 24 5.36 -24.64 -0.29
N GLU A 25 4.60 -23.55 -0.36
CA GLU A 25 3.92 -22.95 0.79
C GLU A 25 2.66 -22.24 0.33
N ALA A 26 1.61 -22.24 1.16
CA ALA A 26 0.43 -21.42 0.95
C ALA A 26 -0.23 -21.13 2.30
N GLY A 27 -0.83 -19.95 2.44
CA GLY A 27 -1.49 -19.58 3.68
C GLY A 27 -2.29 -18.31 3.59
N GLY A 28 -3.11 -18.06 4.63
CA GLY A 28 -3.87 -16.85 4.80
C GLY A 28 -3.27 -15.94 5.85
N TRP A 29 -3.48 -14.66 5.66
CA TRP A 29 -3.17 -13.59 6.59
C TRP A 29 -4.43 -12.75 6.84
N ARG A 30 -4.28 -11.52 7.27
CA ARG A 30 -5.36 -10.54 7.36
C ARG A 30 -5.68 -10.01 5.97
N GLU A 31 -6.88 -10.28 5.46
CA GLU A 31 -7.38 -9.81 4.15
C GLU A 31 -6.44 -10.11 2.97
N THR A 32 -5.59 -11.13 3.13
CA THR A 32 -4.59 -11.54 2.14
C THR A 32 -4.42 -13.05 2.15
N ALA A 33 -4.33 -13.67 0.96
CA ALA A 33 -3.89 -15.03 0.76
C ALA A 33 -2.55 -15.02 0.01
N TYR A 34 -1.70 -16.04 0.23
CA TYR A 34 -0.43 -16.17 -0.50
C TYR A 34 -0.12 -17.60 -0.89
N VAL A 35 0.74 -17.73 -1.91
CA VAL A 35 1.26 -19.01 -2.38
C VAL A 35 2.70 -18.85 -2.84
N GLN A 36 3.52 -19.89 -2.60
CA GLN A 36 4.89 -20.00 -3.09
C GLN A 36 5.05 -21.27 -3.93
N TRP A 37 5.94 -21.22 -4.94
CA TRP A 37 6.23 -22.35 -5.80
C TRP A 37 7.66 -22.33 -6.32
N LEU A 38 8.16 -23.49 -6.76
CA LEU A 38 9.47 -23.60 -7.41
C LEU A 38 9.38 -23.13 -8.88
N PRO A 39 10.47 -22.55 -9.42
CA PRO A 39 10.54 -22.22 -10.83
C PRO A 39 10.27 -23.46 -11.72
N VAL A 40 9.46 -23.29 -12.76
CA VAL A 40 9.19 -24.31 -13.76
C VAL A 40 10.13 -24.09 -14.93
N GLU A 41 10.85 -25.15 -15.34
CA GLU A 41 11.80 -25.08 -16.47
C GLU A 41 11.07 -24.69 -17.76
N GLY A 42 11.59 -23.66 -18.44
CA GLY A 42 11.02 -23.14 -19.68
C GLY A 42 9.80 -22.23 -19.52
N ALA A 43 9.34 -21.94 -18.30
CA ALA A 43 8.29 -20.95 -18.09
C ALA A 43 8.84 -19.52 -18.23
N ASP A 44 8.20 -18.70 -19.07
CA ASP A 44 8.53 -17.29 -19.27
C ASP A 44 7.86 -16.40 -18.21
N ALA A 45 6.70 -16.83 -17.71
CA ALA A 45 5.87 -16.12 -16.75
C ALA A 45 4.95 -17.08 -15.98
N TYR A 46 4.16 -16.51 -15.07
CA TYR A 46 3.10 -17.24 -14.37
C TYR A 46 1.81 -16.44 -14.37
N HIS A 47 0.69 -17.14 -14.44
CA HIS A 47 -0.63 -16.62 -14.09
C HIS A 47 -1.04 -17.20 -12.75
N VAL A 48 -1.59 -16.36 -11.89
CA VAL A 48 -2.16 -16.79 -10.61
C VAL A 48 -3.61 -16.37 -10.57
N TYR A 49 -4.47 -17.31 -10.20
CA TYR A 49 -5.91 -17.11 -10.13
C TYR A 49 -6.39 -17.35 -8.70
N VAL A 50 -7.35 -16.55 -8.25
CA VAL A 50 -8.01 -16.68 -6.95
C VAL A 50 -9.47 -17.08 -7.15
N SER A 51 -9.94 -18.03 -6.32
CA SER A 51 -11.36 -18.42 -6.22
C SER A 51 -11.77 -18.47 -4.76
N GLY A 52 -12.97 -18.04 -4.41
CA GLY A 52 -13.53 -18.01 -3.07
C GLY A 52 -14.36 -16.75 -2.83
N GLU A 53 -15.29 -16.79 -1.89
CA GLU A 53 -16.17 -15.66 -1.51
C GLU A 53 -16.79 -14.92 -2.70
N GLY A 54 -17.36 -15.71 -3.63
CA GLY A 54 -18.03 -15.18 -4.84
C GLY A 54 -17.12 -14.92 -6.04
N MET A 55 -15.80 -15.02 -5.87
CA MET A 55 -14.86 -14.97 -6.99
C MET A 55 -14.65 -16.34 -7.61
N VAL A 56 -14.59 -16.40 -8.94
CA VAL A 56 -14.34 -17.65 -9.69
C VAL A 56 -13.20 -17.38 -10.67
N ASN A 57 -12.05 -18.01 -10.43
CA ASN A 57 -10.90 -17.96 -11.34
C ASN A 57 -10.45 -16.52 -11.70
N LYS A 58 -10.57 -15.59 -10.77
CA LYS A 58 -10.15 -14.21 -10.99
C LYS A 58 -8.61 -14.16 -11.08
N ARG A 59 -8.08 -13.67 -12.19
CA ARG A 59 -6.63 -13.48 -12.38
C ARG A 59 -6.16 -12.32 -11.54
N ILE A 60 -5.03 -12.48 -10.85
CA ILE A 60 -4.41 -11.40 -10.09
C ILE A 60 -3.49 -10.55 -10.97
N ASP A 61 -3.17 -9.34 -10.51
CA ASP A 61 -2.20 -8.47 -11.18
C ASP A 61 -0.81 -9.11 -11.22
N THR A 62 -0.11 -8.96 -12.33
CA THR A 62 1.21 -9.57 -12.53
C THR A 62 2.26 -9.05 -11.57
N GLN A 63 2.12 -7.80 -11.10
CA GLN A 63 3.03 -7.19 -10.11
C GLN A 63 2.95 -7.85 -8.73
N LEU A 64 1.90 -8.62 -8.45
CA LEU A 64 1.80 -9.43 -7.24
C LEU A 64 2.63 -10.72 -7.31
N ILE A 65 3.13 -11.09 -8.49
CA ILE A 65 3.96 -12.28 -8.73
C ILE A 65 5.43 -11.88 -8.68
N ARG A 66 6.18 -12.45 -7.74
CA ARG A 66 7.54 -12.04 -7.41
C ARG A 66 8.49 -13.23 -7.42
N SER A 67 9.69 -13.03 -7.96
CA SER A 67 10.78 -13.99 -7.96
C SER A 67 11.78 -13.69 -6.85
N TYR A 68 12.14 -14.72 -6.10
CA TYR A 68 13.19 -14.69 -5.09
C TYR A 68 14.39 -15.60 -5.51
N GLY A 69 14.53 -15.83 -6.81
CA GLY A 69 15.56 -16.65 -7.40
C GLY A 69 15.28 -18.16 -7.28
N THR A 70 15.23 -18.68 -6.08
CA THR A 70 14.97 -20.12 -5.82
C THR A 70 13.48 -20.47 -5.75
N TYR A 71 12.60 -19.51 -5.59
CA TYR A 71 11.15 -19.69 -5.57
C TYR A 71 10.45 -18.44 -6.09
N PHE A 72 9.19 -18.60 -6.44
CA PHE A 72 8.24 -17.52 -6.70
C PHE A 72 7.23 -17.40 -5.58
N ARG A 73 6.68 -16.21 -5.39
CA ARG A 73 5.60 -15.92 -4.44
C ARG A 73 4.57 -14.98 -5.06
N ALA A 74 3.31 -15.24 -4.78
CA ALA A 74 2.22 -14.31 -5.04
C ALA A 74 1.45 -14.06 -3.74
N ASP A 75 1.13 -12.79 -3.47
CA ASP A 75 0.23 -12.38 -2.41
C ASP A 75 -0.98 -11.68 -3.02
N VAL A 76 -2.18 -12.02 -2.55
CA VAL A 76 -3.45 -11.51 -3.05
C VAL A 76 -4.09 -10.69 -1.93
N PRO A 77 -3.82 -9.38 -1.84
CA PRO A 77 -4.43 -8.50 -0.85
C PRO A 77 -5.82 -8.03 -1.30
N GLY A 78 -6.62 -7.56 -0.35
CA GLY A 78 -7.96 -7.05 -0.62
C GLY A 78 -9.03 -8.15 -0.71
N LEU A 79 -8.85 -9.22 0.06
CA LEU A 79 -9.80 -10.31 0.20
C LEU A 79 -10.68 -10.11 1.43
N ALA A 80 -11.97 -10.43 1.31
CA ALA A 80 -12.84 -10.56 2.49
C ALA A 80 -12.39 -11.74 3.36
N ALA A 81 -12.78 -11.74 4.64
CA ALA A 81 -12.56 -12.92 5.47
C ALA A 81 -13.34 -14.11 4.93
N GLY A 82 -12.67 -15.26 4.76
CA GLY A 82 -13.30 -16.44 4.17
C GLY A 82 -12.31 -17.49 3.69
N GLY A 83 -12.78 -18.38 2.83
CA GLY A 83 -12.03 -19.49 2.27
C GLY A 83 -11.65 -19.27 0.81
N TYR A 84 -10.37 -19.48 0.45
CA TYR A 84 -9.84 -19.22 -0.89
C TYR A 84 -8.98 -20.36 -1.40
N VAL A 85 -8.95 -20.51 -2.71
CA VAL A 85 -8.02 -21.39 -3.43
C VAL A 85 -7.23 -20.53 -4.42
N LEU A 86 -5.91 -20.64 -4.39
CA LEU A 86 -5.01 -20.02 -5.36
C LEU A 86 -4.56 -21.08 -6.37
N LYS A 87 -4.69 -20.77 -7.67
CA LYS A 87 -4.25 -21.63 -8.78
C LYS A 87 -3.08 -20.96 -9.47
N VAL A 88 -1.94 -21.63 -9.56
CA VAL A 88 -0.74 -21.17 -10.24
C VAL A 88 -0.59 -21.92 -11.55
N VAL A 89 -0.37 -21.18 -12.64
CA VAL A 89 -0.23 -21.71 -13.99
C VAL A 89 1.06 -21.19 -14.61
N PRO A 90 1.98 -22.04 -15.07
CA PRO A 90 3.18 -21.60 -15.80
C PRO A 90 2.77 -21.19 -17.22
N VAL A 91 3.44 -20.18 -17.76
CA VAL A 91 3.22 -19.67 -19.12
C VAL A 91 4.50 -19.83 -19.92
N THR A 92 4.42 -20.44 -21.10
CA THR A 92 5.54 -20.62 -22.03
C THR A 92 5.11 -20.15 -23.42
N GLY A 93 5.81 -19.17 -24.00
CA GLY A 93 5.46 -18.63 -25.30
C GLY A 93 4.04 -18.05 -25.35
N GLY A 94 3.54 -17.50 -24.24
CA GLY A 94 2.18 -16.95 -24.12
C GLY A 94 1.07 -18.01 -23.92
N GLN A 95 1.40 -19.29 -23.84
CA GLN A 95 0.43 -20.38 -23.62
C GLN A 95 0.50 -20.88 -22.18
N GLU A 96 -0.67 -21.07 -21.56
CA GLU A 96 -0.79 -21.66 -20.22
C GLU A 96 -0.48 -23.17 -20.25
N GLY A 97 0.32 -23.61 -19.29
CA GLY A 97 0.66 -25.01 -19.06
C GLY A 97 -0.20 -25.66 -17.97
N GLU A 98 0.30 -26.75 -17.39
CA GLU A 98 -0.41 -27.50 -16.35
C GLU A 98 -0.42 -26.72 -15.03
N ALA A 99 -1.61 -26.48 -14.50
CA ALA A 99 -1.84 -25.70 -13.28
C ALA A 99 -1.68 -26.53 -12.00
N ALA A 100 -1.22 -25.90 -10.92
CA ALA A 100 -1.36 -26.42 -9.56
C ALA A 100 -2.23 -25.50 -8.70
N SER A 101 -3.06 -26.10 -7.84
CA SER A 101 -3.95 -25.35 -6.94
C SER A 101 -3.61 -25.65 -5.48
N THR A 102 -3.77 -24.65 -4.63
CA THR A 102 -3.64 -24.80 -3.18
C THR A 102 -4.82 -25.60 -2.61
N GLN A 103 -4.66 -26.09 -1.39
CA GLN A 103 -5.82 -26.42 -0.55
C GLN A 103 -6.56 -25.14 -0.18
N ASN A 104 -7.74 -25.27 0.44
CA ASN A 104 -8.49 -24.10 0.92
C ASN A 104 -7.66 -23.31 1.95
N ILE A 105 -7.48 -22.00 1.68
CA ILE A 105 -6.77 -21.05 2.51
C ILE A 105 -7.78 -20.23 3.29
N THR A 106 -7.65 -20.15 4.62
CA THR A 106 -8.50 -19.27 5.44
C THR A 106 -7.88 -17.90 5.60
N VAL A 107 -8.59 -16.87 5.16
CA VAL A 107 -8.24 -15.45 5.30
C VAL A 107 -9.05 -14.87 6.46
N ALA A 108 -8.39 -14.10 7.36
CA ALA A 108 -9.03 -13.42 8.49
C ALA A 108 -9.21 -11.92 8.19
N ALA A 109 -10.22 -11.29 8.82
CA ALA A 109 -10.41 -9.86 8.75
C ALA A 109 -9.36 -9.10 9.60
N HIS A 110 -9.05 -7.86 9.21
CA HIS A 110 -8.39 -6.90 10.10
C HIS A 110 -9.31 -6.48 11.24
N ASP A 111 -8.71 -6.15 12.37
CA ASP A 111 -9.43 -5.64 13.55
C ASP A 111 -9.67 -4.13 13.39
N ARG A 112 -10.92 -3.77 13.04
CA ARG A 112 -11.35 -2.38 12.83
C ARG A 112 -11.92 -1.78 14.12
N THR A 113 -11.21 -1.94 15.23
CA THR A 113 -11.56 -1.37 16.54
C THR A 113 -10.77 -0.08 16.75
N GLY A 114 -11.40 0.94 17.34
CA GLY A 114 -10.73 2.18 17.70
C GLY A 114 -11.38 3.45 17.14
N PHE A 115 -10.86 4.61 17.55
CA PHE A 115 -11.43 5.91 17.18
C PHE A 115 -11.36 6.23 15.68
N ALA A 116 -10.46 5.63 14.91
CA ALA A 116 -10.42 5.81 13.46
C ALA A 116 -11.69 5.32 12.76
N PHE A 117 -12.50 4.50 13.43
CA PHE A 117 -13.75 3.94 12.91
C PHE A 117 -15.00 4.60 13.49
N ALA A 118 -14.85 5.71 14.22
CA ALA A 118 -15.97 6.50 14.73
C ALA A 118 -16.92 6.91 13.59
N ASP A 119 -18.19 7.10 13.90
CA ASP A 119 -19.25 7.49 12.94
C ASP A 119 -19.40 6.53 11.75
N GLY A 120 -19.00 5.24 11.91
CA GLY A 120 -19.06 4.23 10.86
C GLY A 120 -18.04 4.44 9.72
N ARG A 121 -17.03 5.27 9.94
CA ARG A 121 -15.94 5.50 8.99
C ARG A 121 -15.06 4.25 8.86
N VAL A 122 -14.53 4.05 7.65
CA VAL A 122 -13.47 3.06 7.37
C VAL A 122 -12.37 3.80 6.62
N PRO A 123 -11.27 4.16 7.30
CA PRO A 123 -10.12 4.80 6.67
C PRO A 123 -9.53 3.94 5.55
N GLY A 124 -8.83 4.59 4.61
CA GLY A 124 -8.22 3.92 3.50
C GLY A 124 -9.16 3.53 2.36
N ALA A 125 -8.59 2.95 1.32
CA ALA A 125 -9.26 2.63 0.07
C ALA A 125 -9.95 1.25 0.06
N TYR A 126 -10.09 0.62 1.25
CA TYR A 126 -10.79 -0.65 1.43
C TYR A 126 -12.11 -0.46 2.15
N LYS A 127 -13.07 -1.35 1.92
CA LYS A 127 -14.33 -1.43 2.64
C LYS A 127 -14.15 -2.14 3.99
N ALA A 128 -15.21 -2.15 4.80
CA ALA A 128 -15.21 -2.86 6.09
C ALA A 128 -14.98 -4.37 5.97
N ASP A 129 -15.34 -4.96 4.84
CA ASP A 129 -15.13 -6.38 4.53
C ASP A 129 -13.70 -6.69 4.04
N GLY A 130 -12.84 -5.68 3.87
CA GLY A 130 -11.46 -5.84 3.41
C GLY A 130 -11.29 -5.81 1.89
N THR A 131 -12.37 -5.73 1.12
CA THR A 131 -12.28 -5.62 -0.35
C THR A 131 -12.11 -4.15 -0.77
N PRO A 132 -11.46 -3.87 -1.92
CA PRO A 132 -11.28 -2.51 -2.41
C PRO A 132 -12.60 -1.74 -2.55
N LYS A 133 -12.59 -0.44 -2.29
CA LYS A 133 -13.71 0.44 -2.59
C LYS A 133 -13.93 0.53 -4.11
N PRO A 134 -15.16 0.76 -4.57
CA PRO A 134 -15.46 0.88 -6.01
C PRO A 134 -14.59 1.94 -6.69
N ASN A 135 -14.12 1.66 -7.90
CA ASN A 135 -13.26 2.53 -8.71
C ASN A 135 -11.91 2.88 -8.05
N ALA A 136 -11.41 2.02 -7.15
CA ALA A 136 -10.10 2.21 -6.56
C ALA A 136 -9.00 2.15 -7.63
N VAL A 137 -8.11 3.14 -7.60
CA VAL A 137 -6.89 3.14 -8.41
C VAL A 137 -5.80 2.41 -7.65
N VAL A 138 -5.22 1.37 -8.24
CA VAL A 138 -4.13 0.60 -7.65
C VAL A 138 -2.83 0.93 -8.36
N LEU A 139 -1.81 1.31 -7.59
CA LEU A 139 -0.46 1.60 -8.07
C LEU A 139 0.53 0.63 -7.44
N TYR A 140 1.44 0.10 -8.25
CA TYR A 140 2.55 -0.72 -7.78
C TYR A 140 3.86 0.07 -7.83
N ILE A 141 4.50 0.18 -6.67
CA ILE A 141 5.77 0.87 -6.49
C ILE A 141 6.83 -0.15 -6.17
N THR A 142 7.77 -0.34 -7.08
CA THR A 142 8.98 -1.13 -6.90
C THR A 142 10.20 -0.21 -6.86
N GLU A 143 11.36 -0.73 -6.56
CA GLU A 143 12.62 0.03 -6.66
C GLU A 143 12.81 0.62 -8.07
N ASN A 144 12.31 -0.07 -9.11
CA ASN A 144 12.45 0.37 -10.50
C ASN A 144 11.38 1.38 -10.92
N THR A 145 10.17 1.33 -10.35
CA THR A 145 9.02 2.14 -10.79
C THR A 145 8.74 3.37 -9.92
N LYS A 146 9.36 3.49 -8.74
CA LYS A 146 9.12 4.58 -7.76
C LYS A 146 9.15 6.00 -8.36
N ASN A 147 9.96 6.22 -9.41
CA ASN A 147 10.15 7.52 -10.06
C ASN A 147 9.44 7.62 -11.42
N THR A 148 8.93 6.53 -11.96
CA THR A 148 8.36 6.47 -13.32
C THR A 148 6.89 6.09 -13.35
N VAL A 149 6.33 5.58 -12.24
CA VAL A 149 4.89 5.34 -12.11
C VAL A 149 4.12 6.59 -12.49
N SER A 150 3.06 6.46 -13.28
CA SER A 150 2.37 7.62 -13.84
C SER A 150 0.87 7.38 -13.90
N ILE A 151 0.09 8.35 -13.43
CA ILE A 151 -1.37 8.37 -13.57
C ILE A 151 -1.88 9.79 -13.82
N GLU A 152 -3.06 9.90 -14.42
CA GLU A 152 -3.80 11.15 -14.45
C GLU A 152 -4.56 11.35 -13.12
N VAL A 153 -4.44 12.54 -12.52
CA VAL A 153 -5.12 12.92 -11.28
C VAL A 153 -5.96 14.16 -11.55
N THR A 154 -7.26 14.08 -11.27
CA THR A 154 -8.20 15.16 -11.50
C THR A 154 -7.79 16.43 -10.75
N GLY A 155 -7.58 17.51 -11.48
CA GLY A 155 -7.23 18.82 -10.92
C GLY A 155 -5.75 18.97 -10.52
N ALA A 156 -4.90 18.02 -10.82
CA ALA A 156 -3.44 18.18 -10.69
C ALA A 156 -2.91 19.29 -11.60
N ASN A 157 -1.78 19.90 -11.24
CA ASN A 157 -1.17 20.98 -12.02
C ASN A 157 -0.51 20.44 -13.30
N ALA A 158 0.05 19.26 -13.22
CA ALA A 158 0.66 18.54 -14.33
C ALA A 158 0.03 17.16 -14.44
N ASN A 159 -0.44 16.76 -15.60
CA ASN A 159 -0.98 15.44 -15.90
C ASN A 159 -0.34 14.90 -17.18
N PRO A 160 0.04 13.61 -17.18
CA PRO A 160 -0.02 12.72 -16.01
C PRO A 160 0.94 13.15 -14.90
N CYS A 161 0.60 12.81 -13.64
CA CYS A 161 1.52 12.91 -12.52
C CYS A 161 2.52 11.75 -12.61
N VAL A 162 3.83 12.04 -12.51
CA VAL A 162 4.90 11.04 -12.64
C VAL A 162 5.72 10.95 -11.36
N GLY A 163 5.91 9.73 -10.87
CA GLY A 163 6.57 9.44 -9.58
C GLY A 163 5.63 9.56 -8.40
N ILE A 164 5.90 8.77 -7.34
CA ILE A 164 4.97 8.60 -6.21
C ILE A 164 4.59 9.92 -5.53
N GLN A 165 5.55 10.79 -5.21
CA GLN A 165 5.24 12.05 -4.53
C GLN A 165 4.45 13.00 -5.43
N THR A 166 4.73 13.05 -6.73
CA THR A 166 3.98 13.89 -7.68
C THR A 166 2.53 13.44 -7.81
N ILE A 167 2.27 12.14 -7.75
CA ILE A 167 0.93 11.58 -7.73
C ILE A 167 0.20 11.99 -6.44
N LEU A 168 0.83 11.79 -5.27
CA LEU A 168 0.26 12.22 -3.98
C LEU A 168 -0.01 13.73 -3.94
N ASP A 169 0.86 14.57 -4.51
CA ASP A 169 0.65 16.01 -4.67
C ASP A 169 -0.56 16.34 -5.57
N GLY A 170 -0.85 15.49 -6.54
CA GLY A 170 -2.07 15.58 -7.34
C GLY A 170 -3.32 15.43 -6.48
N PHE A 171 -3.36 14.43 -5.62
CA PHE A 171 -4.45 14.17 -4.67
C PHE A 171 -4.56 15.25 -3.57
N LYS A 172 -3.48 15.94 -3.23
CA LYS A 172 -3.44 17.02 -2.22
C LYS A 172 -4.55 18.04 -2.38
N LYS A 173 -4.98 18.35 -3.60
CA LYS A 173 -6.03 19.34 -3.88
C LYS A 173 -7.44 18.86 -3.51
N GLY A 174 -7.62 17.59 -3.17
CA GLY A 174 -8.91 17.00 -2.83
C GLY A 174 -9.96 17.07 -3.95
N ARG A 175 -9.53 17.06 -5.22
CA ARG A 175 -10.43 17.11 -6.40
C ARG A 175 -10.64 15.75 -7.03
N ASP A 176 -9.69 14.84 -6.87
CA ASP A 176 -9.83 13.44 -7.27
C ASP A 176 -10.34 12.64 -6.07
N ASN A 177 -11.50 12.03 -6.22
CA ASN A 177 -12.17 11.25 -5.17
C ASN A 177 -12.08 9.73 -5.43
N ARG A 178 -11.31 9.30 -6.45
CA ARG A 178 -11.07 7.87 -6.61
C ARG A 178 -10.28 7.37 -5.41
N PRO A 179 -10.70 6.27 -4.76
CA PRO A 179 -9.88 5.65 -3.73
C PRO A 179 -8.52 5.27 -4.32
N LEU A 180 -7.43 5.58 -3.61
CA LEU A 180 -6.07 5.31 -4.06
C LEU A 180 -5.42 4.24 -3.19
N ILE A 181 -4.97 3.15 -3.79
CA ILE A 181 -4.18 2.10 -3.15
C ILE A 181 -2.76 2.14 -3.72
N VAL A 182 -1.79 2.46 -2.88
CA VAL A 182 -0.36 2.44 -3.24
C VAL A 182 0.28 1.21 -2.64
N ARG A 183 0.71 0.28 -3.47
CA ARG A 183 1.31 -1.01 -3.11
C ARG A 183 2.82 -0.96 -3.25
N PHE A 184 3.52 -0.97 -2.13
CA PHE A 184 4.99 -1.05 -2.10
C PHE A 184 5.42 -2.51 -2.18
N VAL A 185 6.32 -2.83 -3.10
CA VAL A 185 6.81 -4.19 -3.37
C VAL A 185 8.32 -4.25 -3.14
N GLY A 186 8.72 -5.01 -2.14
CA GLY A 186 10.11 -5.14 -1.73
C GLY A 186 10.69 -3.88 -1.05
N ARG A 187 11.99 -3.75 -1.06
CA ARG A 187 12.72 -2.63 -0.45
C ARG A 187 12.78 -1.44 -1.41
N ILE A 188 12.25 -0.31 -0.99
CA ILE A 188 12.26 0.95 -1.77
C ILE A 188 13.24 1.92 -1.12
N THR A 189 14.24 2.39 -1.87
CA THR A 189 15.24 3.36 -1.44
C THR A 189 15.10 4.66 -2.24
N ASP A 190 15.55 5.76 -1.70
CA ASP A 190 15.82 7.04 -2.39
C ASP A 190 14.83 7.40 -3.52
N PRO A 191 13.53 7.63 -3.27
CA PRO A 191 12.66 8.23 -4.28
C PRO A 191 13.25 9.58 -4.74
N ALA A 192 13.23 9.84 -6.04
CA ALA A 192 13.88 11.03 -6.62
C ALA A 192 13.26 12.36 -6.14
N TYR A 193 12.01 12.35 -5.71
CA TYR A 193 11.32 13.51 -5.17
C TYR A 193 10.71 13.16 -3.81
N LEU A 194 11.22 13.80 -2.77
CA LEU A 194 10.74 13.76 -1.39
C LEU A 194 10.51 15.18 -0.90
N LEU A 195 9.61 15.35 0.05
CA LEU A 195 9.37 16.63 0.71
C LEU A 195 9.98 16.58 2.13
N ASN A 196 11.17 17.12 2.28
CA ASN A 196 11.96 17.05 3.53
C ASN A 196 12.09 15.58 3.99
N GLY A 197 12.73 14.74 3.17
CA GLY A 197 13.06 13.36 3.50
C GLY A 197 11.88 12.38 3.55
N ASP A 198 10.64 12.84 3.36
CA ASP A 198 9.42 12.03 3.45
C ASP A 198 8.60 12.03 2.17
N ILE A 199 7.82 10.98 1.95
CA ILE A 199 6.61 11.11 1.12
C ILE A 199 5.51 11.75 1.96
N VAL A 200 4.76 12.67 1.35
CA VAL A 200 3.71 13.44 2.04
C VAL A 200 2.34 13.08 1.48
N VAL A 201 1.43 12.67 2.35
CA VAL A 201 0.04 12.36 2.04
C VAL A 201 -0.83 13.53 2.51
N GLU A 202 -1.46 14.20 1.59
CA GLU A 202 -2.46 15.26 1.84
C GLU A 202 -3.67 15.05 0.93
N ASN A 203 -4.86 15.38 1.39
CA ASN A 203 -6.06 15.43 0.56
C ASN A 203 -7.00 16.57 0.94
N ASN A 204 -6.45 17.62 1.57
CA ASN A 204 -7.20 18.80 2.01
C ASN A 204 -8.38 18.45 2.94
N ASN A 205 -8.21 17.46 3.80
CA ASN A 205 -9.26 16.89 4.67
C ASN A 205 -10.56 16.54 3.92
N ASN A 206 -10.45 16.15 2.67
CA ASN A 206 -11.60 15.76 1.86
C ASN A 206 -12.22 14.46 2.37
N ALA A 207 -13.43 14.55 2.93
CA ALA A 207 -14.15 13.40 3.49
C ALA A 207 -14.53 12.31 2.44
N ALA A 208 -14.45 12.62 1.15
CA ALA A 208 -14.71 11.68 0.06
C ALA A 208 -13.42 11.06 -0.54
N SER A 209 -12.24 11.50 -0.09
CA SER A 209 -10.95 10.94 -0.51
C SER A 209 -10.51 9.85 0.45
N TYR A 210 -10.00 8.73 -0.10
CA TYR A 210 -9.56 7.57 0.65
C TYR A 210 -8.22 7.10 0.10
N ILE A 211 -7.18 7.03 0.93
CA ILE A 211 -5.83 6.67 0.50
C ILE A 211 -5.29 5.56 1.40
N THR A 212 -4.84 4.47 0.80
CA THR A 212 -4.10 3.40 1.49
C THR A 212 -2.68 3.32 0.95
N LEU A 213 -1.71 3.31 1.86
CA LEU A 213 -0.32 2.95 1.61
C LEU A 213 -0.09 1.56 2.19
N GLU A 214 0.23 0.56 1.38
CA GLU A 214 0.40 -0.81 1.87
C GLU A 214 1.63 -1.51 1.32
N GLY A 215 2.25 -2.33 2.14
CA GLY A 215 3.32 -3.24 1.72
C GLY A 215 2.75 -4.57 1.23
N ILE A 216 3.32 -5.13 0.16
CA ILE A 216 2.95 -6.45 -0.38
C ILE A 216 3.87 -7.52 0.15
N GLY A 217 3.27 -8.60 0.68
CA GLY A 217 3.99 -9.71 1.29
C GLY A 217 4.64 -9.33 2.62
N ASN A 218 5.79 -9.92 2.91
CA ASN A 218 6.48 -9.74 4.19
C ASN A 218 7.79 -8.94 4.09
N ASP A 219 8.15 -8.44 2.92
CA ASP A 219 9.45 -7.81 2.62
C ASP A 219 9.36 -6.36 2.13
N ALA A 220 8.17 -5.75 2.19
CA ALA A 220 7.99 -4.36 1.80
C ALA A 220 8.58 -3.39 2.84
N VAL A 221 9.53 -2.57 2.45
CA VAL A 221 10.26 -1.64 3.32
C VAL A 221 10.51 -0.29 2.65
N ALA A 222 10.18 0.79 3.37
CA ALA A 222 10.68 2.14 3.13
C ALA A 222 12.02 2.28 3.83
N ASP A 223 13.11 2.38 3.06
CA ASP A 223 14.46 2.43 3.61
C ASP A 223 15.15 3.76 3.28
N GLY A 224 15.42 4.53 4.30
CA GLY A 224 16.05 5.84 4.21
C GLY A 224 15.09 7.03 4.11
N TRP A 225 13.78 6.81 4.08
CA TRP A 225 12.75 7.84 3.99
C TRP A 225 11.52 7.49 4.82
N GLY A 226 10.77 8.51 5.22
CA GLY A 226 9.58 8.39 6.06
C GLY A 226 8.28 8.73 5.34
N ILE A 227 7.17 8.72 6.11
CA ILE A 227 5.83 9.06 5.64
C ILE A 227 5.25 10.17 6.52
N ARG A 228 4.83 11.27 5.91
CA ARG A 228 4.17 12.36 6.59
C ARG A 228 2.72 12.52 6.11
N VAL A 229 1.77 12.34 7.01
CA VAL A 229 0.34 12.58 6.76
C VAL A 229 -0.04 13.93 7.34
N LYS A 230 -0.56 14.84 6.54
CA LYS A 230 -0.97 16.16 7.01
C LYS A 230 -2.17 16.72 6.23
N ASN A 231 -3.04 17.48 6.91
CA ASN A 231 -4.28 18.00 6.32
C ASN A 231 -5.04 16.91 5.55
N ALA A 232 -5.14 15.73 6.13
CA ALA A 232 -5.65 14.54 5.44
C ALA A 232 -6.75 13.85 6.25
N SER A 233 -7.69 13.27 5.54
CA SER A 233 -8.73 12.40 6.09
C SER A 233 -8.75 11.05 5.41
N ASN A 234 -9.21 10.02 6.13
CA ASN A 234 -9.43 8.67 5.62
C ASN A 234 -8.15 8.02 5.03
N VAL A 235 -7.03 8.11 5.75
CA VAL A 235 -5.76 7.50 5.34
C VAL A 235 -5.49 6.24 6.16
N GLU A 236 -5.08 5.19 5.48
CA GLU A 236 -4.61 3.93 6.06
C GLU A 236 -3.15 3.69 5.65
N VAL A 237 -2.31 3.29 6.60
CA VAL A 237 -0.94 2.81 6.34
C VAL A 237 -0.80 1.44 6.97
N ARG A 238 -0.44 0.42 6.18
CA ARG A 238 -0.40 -0.97 6.68
C ARG A 238 0.70 -1.82 6.06
N ASN A 239 1.11 -2.84 6.80
CA ASN A 239 2.01 -3.91 6.36
C ASN A 239 3.33 -3.39 5.74
N LEU A 240 3.88 -2.31 6.28
CA LEU A 240 5.08 -1.66 5.75
C LEU A 240 6.15 -1.54 6.84
N GLY A 241 7.41 -1.86 6.51
CA GLY A 241 8.55 -1.55 7.37
C GLY A 241 9.10 -0.16 7.07
N THR A 242 9.52 0.58 8.10
CA THR A 242 10.24 1.85 7.98
C THR A 242 11.58 1.73 8.69
N MET A 243 12.68 1.95 7.98
CA MET A 243 14.03 1.84 8.56
C MET A 243 14.99 2.89 8.00
N ASN A 244 16.01 3.21 8.77
CA ASN A 244 17.06 4.14 8.38
C ASN A 244 16.53 5.52 7.92
N CYS A 245 15.33 5.92 8.36
CA CYS A 245 14.74 7.22 8.04
C CYS A 245 15.67 8.34 8.50
N ASP A 246 15.69 9.45 7.78
CA ASP A 246 16.54 10.59 8.09
C ASP A 246 15.97 11.35 9.29
N SER A 247 16.63 11.29 10.43
CA SER A 247 16.16 11.88 11.68
C SER A 247 16.28 13.39 11.77
N ASP A 248 17.07 14.01 10.90
CA ASP A 248 17.14 15.46 10.80
C ASP A 248 15.97 16.02 9.98
N GLU A 249 15.35 15.19 9.14
CA GLU A 249 14.18 15.56 8.35
C GLU A 249 12.85 15.19 9.03
N GLY A 250 12.80 14.15 9.87
CA GLY A 250 11.58 13.80 10.60
C GLY A 250 11.51 12.39 11.18
N ASP A 251 10.28 12.02 11.50
CA ASP A 251 9.91 10.74 12.11
C ASP A 251 9.80 9.63 11.03
N ASN A 252 9.78 8.36 11.43
CA ASN A 252 9.53 7.27 10.48
C ASN A 252 8.12 7.39 9.85
N ILE A 253 7.09 7.59 10.70
CA ILE A 253 5.74 8.00 10.24
C ILE A 253 5.27 9.13 11.16
N SER A 254 4.81 10.24 10.58
CA SER A 254 4.25 11.34 11.36
C SER A 254 2.90 11.81 10.83
N LEU A 255 1.98 12.07 11.78
CA LEU A 255 0.70 12.73 11.54
C LEU A 255 0.82 14.18 12.02
N GLN A 256 0.63 15.14 11.10
CA GLN A 256 0.78 16.56 11.38
C GLN A 256 -0.36 17.39 10.79
N GLN A 257 -0.70 18.52 11.43
CA GLN A 257 -1.62 19.51 10.86
C GLN A 257 -3.04 18.99 10.55
N SER A 258 -3.81 18.72 11.61
CA SER A 258 -5.27 18.53 11.52
C SER A 258 -5.74 17.33 10.69
N ASN A 259 -5.19 16.16 10.93
CA ASN A 259 -5.70 14.95 10.30
C ASN A 259 -6.91 14.37 11.05
N GLU A 260 -7.76 13.64 10.33
CA GLU A 260 -8.91 12.93 10.90
C GLU A 260 -9.09 11.55 10.23
N TYR A 261 -9.52 10.55 11.02
CA TYR A 261 -9.79 9.19 10.55
C TYR A 261 -8.56 8.55 9.90
N ILE A 262 -7.48 8.42 10.70
CA ILE A 262 -6.23 7.82 10.26
C ILE A 262 -6.02 6.48 10.98
N TRP A 263 -5.63 5.46 10.24
CA TRP A 263 -5.34 4.12 10.74
C TRP A 263 -3.95 3.67 10.31
N VAL A 264 -3.04 3.44 11.26
CA VAL A 264 -1.70 2.90 11.00
C VAL A 264 -1.58 1.56 11.73
N HIS A 265 -1.37 0.47 10.97
CA HIS A 265 -1.39 -0.85 11.57
C HIS A 265 -0.51 -1.87 10.86
N HIS A 266 -0.11 -2.91 11.60
CA HIS A 266 0.73 -4.00 11.10
C HIS A 266 2.01 -3.50 10.42
N CYS A 267 2.60 -2.41 10.94
CA CYS A 267 3.85 -1.84 10.46
C CYS A 267 5.00 -2.21 11.39
N ASP A 268 6.23 -2.31 10.85
CA ASP A 268 7.46 -2.43 11.62
C ASP A 268 8.19 -1.09 11.66
N PHE A 269 8.54 -0.65 12.86
CA PHE A 269 9.31 0.57 13.10
C PHE A 269 10.70 0.20 13.59
N PHE A 270 11.70 0.41 12.75
CA PHE A 270 13.10 0.18 13.06
C PHE A 270 13.83 1.48 13.38
N TYR A 271 15.11 1.39 13.72
CA TYR A 271 15.96 2.55 13.89
C TYR A 271 15.94 3.47 12.68
N GLY A 272 15.88 4.79 12.94
CA GLY A 272 16.29 5.81 12.00
C GLY A 272 17.80 5.99 11.98
N LYS A 273 18.31 6.83 11.07
CA LYS A 273 19.68 7.34 11.14
C LYS A 273 19.85 8.16 12.41
N PRO A 274 21.03 8.15 13.05
CA PRO A 274 21.29 9.06 14.16
C PRO A 274 21.12 10.51 13.72
N GLY A 275 20.31 11.28 14.46
CA GLY A 275 20.13 12.72 14.22
C GLY A 275 21.14 13.58 15.01
N GLY A 276 21.01 14.91 14.88
CA GLY A 276 21.86 15.88 15.54
C GLY A 276 21.62 16.01 17.06
N ASP A 277 20.44 15.67 17.55
CA ASP A 277 20.09 15.77 18.96
C ASP A 277 20.56 14.54 19.76
N ALA A 278 20.92 14.77 21.04
CA ALA A 278 21.45 13.71 21.90
C ALA A 278 20.49 12.55 22.15
N ASP A 279 19.18 12.76 22.00
CA ASP A 279 18.14 11.73 22.16
C ASP A 279 17.68 11.12 20.82
N GLN A 280 18.40 11.38 19.72
CA GLN A 280 18.16 10.84 18.38
C GLN A 280 19.16 9.74 17.98
N ALA A 281 19.79 9.12 18.94
CA ALA A 281 20.77 8.07 18.66
C ALA A 281 20.18 6.82 17.96
N LYS A 282 18.89 6.52 18.19
CA LYS A 282 18.12 5.44 17.57
C LYS A 282 17.18 5.96 16.46
N GLY A 283 17.31 7.20 16.06
CA GLY A 283 16.40 7.92 15.15
C GLY A 283 15.55 8.96 15.88
N ASP A 284 14.68 9.69 15.16
CA ASP A 284 13.68 10.58 15.76
C ASP A 284 12.43 9.78 16.18
N GLY A 285 11.23 10.34 16.15
CA GLY A 285 10.00 9.62 16.52
C GLY A 285 9.71 8.44 15.56
N ALA A 286 9.24 7.33 16.11
CA ALA A 286 8.87 6.20 15.24
C ALA A 286 7.49 6.41 14.61
N LEU A 287 6.49 6.79 15.45
CA LEU A 287 5.11 7.04 14.99
C LEU A 287 4.50 8.16 15.83
N ASP A 288 4.72 9.39 15.41
CA ASP A 288 4.28 10.59 16.12
C ASP A 288 2.95 11.13 15.58
N SER A 289 2.15 11.74 16.44
CA SER A 289 0.87 12.34 16.06
C SER A 289 0.70 13.73 16.70
N LYS A 290 0.54 14.75 15.88
CA LYS A 290 0.36 16.14 16.30
C LYS A 290 -0.90 16.71 15.66
N THR A 291 -1.77 17.34 16.43
CA THR A 291 -2.99 18.00 15.95
C THR A 291 -3.92 17.08 15.13
N SER A 292 -3.98 15.79 15.47
CA SER A 292 -4.75 14.78 14.73
C SER A 292 -5.77 14.10 15.64
N GLY A 293 -6.96 13.80 15.13
CA GLY A 293 -8.05 13.18 15.87
C GLY A 293 -8.70 12.02 15.13
N PHE A 294 -9.48 11.21 15.86
CA PHE A 294 -10.04 9.96 15.33
C PHE A 294 -8.98 9.07 14.70
N VAL A 295 -7.93 8.78 15.49
CA VAL A 295 -6.76 8.02 15.03
C VAL A 295 -6.66 6.69 15.77
N THR A 296 -6.27 5.64 15.07
CA THR A 296 -5.98 4.33 15.66
C THR A 296 -4.60 3.84 15.20
N PHE A 297 -3.77 3.45 16.17
CA PHE A 297 -2.50 2.77 15.96
C PHE A 297 -2.61 1.35 16.53
N ALA A 298 -2.53 0.33 15.66
CA ALA A 298 -2.85 -1.03 16.07
C ALA A 298 -1.92 -2.08 15.46
N TYR A 299 -1.58 -3.11 16.21
CA TYR A 299 -0.78 -4.24 15.73
C TYR A 299 0.56 -3.82 15.08
N ASN A 300 1.16 -2.71 15.51
CA ASN A 300 2.48 -2.29 15.07
C ASN A 300 3.57 -2.92 15.94
N HIS A 301 4.76 -3.12 15.38
CA HIS A 301 5.92 -3.62 16.10
C HIS A 301 7.02 -2.55 16.11
N PHE A 302 7.43 -2.13 17.29
CA PHE A 302 8.47 -1.13 17.55
C PHE A 302 9.73 -1.83 18.02
N TRP A 303 10.74 -1.90 17.17
CA TRP A 303 12.00 -2.61 17.38
C TRP A 303 13.04 -1.70 18.04
N ASP A 304 13.15 -1.75 19.36
CA ASP A 304 14.13 -1.00 20.16
C ASP A 304 14.15 0.52 19.85
N THR A 305 13.02 1.10 19.51
CA THR A 305 12.93 2.53 19.15
C THR A 305 13.20 3.44 20.35
N GLY A 306 13.94 4.53 20.15
CA GLY A 306 14.27 5.48 21.23
C GLY A 306 13.08 6.33 21.68
N LYS A 307 12.27 6.77 20.73
CA LYS A 307 11.11 7.66 20.91
C LYS A 307 9.95 7.09 20.08
N SER A 308 9.12 6.22 20.69
CA SER A 308 8.11 5.45 19.92
C SER A 308 6.94 6.31 19.44
N ASN A 309 6.22 6.97 20.36
CA ASN A 309 4.99 7.70 20.02
C ASN A 309 4.85 9.00 20.82
N LEU A 310 5.13 10.15 20.20
CA LEU A 310 4.75 11.44 20.76
C LEU A 310 3.35 11.81 20.29
N LEU A 311 2.49 12.18 21.24
CA LEU A 311 1.14 12.62 20.94
C LEU A 311 0.88 14.02 21.47
N GLY A 312 0.44 14.89 20.56
CA GLY A 312 0.13 16.30 20.85
C GLY A 312 1.33 17.24 20.70
N ASN A 313 1.06 18.50 20.35
CA ASN A 313 2.04 19.57 20.17
C ASN A 313 1.79 20.69 21.19
N GLY A 314 2.23 20.48 22.44
CA GLY A 314 2.01 21.42 23.52
C GLY A 314 0.58 21.38 24.05
N THR A 315 -0.08 22.54 24.18
CA THR A 315 -1.47 22.66 24.61
C THR A 315 -2.34 22.79 23.36
N GLU A 316 -3.22 21.83 23.14
CA GLU A 316 -4.17 21.76 22.01
C GLU A 316 -5.55 21.38 22.53
N GLU A 317 -6.58 21.61 21.72
CA GLU A 317 -7.91 21.07 21.99
C GLU A 317 -7.86 19.53 22.05
N PRO A 318 -8.52 18.92 23.04
CA PRO A 318 -8.51 17.47 23.19
C PRO A 318 -9.04 16.74 21.95
N ARG A 319 -8.37 15.68 21.55
CA ARG A 319 -8.76 14.80 20.44
C ARG A 319 -8.76 13.35 20.93
N TYR A 320 -9.34 12.45 20.15
CA TYR A 320 -9.54 11.06 20.52
C TYR A 320 -8.64 10.15 19.72
N LEU A 321 -7.81 9.35 20.40
CA LEU A 321 -6.91 8.38 19.79
C LEU A 321 -6.94 7.03 20.53
N SER A 322 -6.63 5.96 19.82
CA SER A 322 -6.50 4.62 20.39
C SER A 322 -5.19 3.95 19.98
N TYR A 323 -4.60 3.21 20.93
CA TYR A 323 -3.40 2.39 20.76
C TYR A 323 -3.72 1.00 21.24
N HIS A 324 -3.74 -0.02 20.35
CA HIS A 324 -4.03 -1.38 20.79
C HIS A 324 -3.23 -2.44 20.04
N HIS A 325 -2.93 -3.53 20.75
CA HIS A 325 -2.20 -4.67 20.23
C HIS A 325 -0.85 -4.31 19.59
N ASN A 326 -0.22 -3.20 20.00
CA ASN A 326 1.11 -2.85 19.57
C ASN A 326 2.15 -3.60 20.41
N TRP A 327 3.27 -3.98 19.80
CA TRP A 327 4.43 -4.55 20.48
C TRP A 327 5.51 -3.49 20.62
N TYR A 328 5.79 -3.11 21.84
CA TYR A 328 6.92 -2.25 22.20
C TYR A 328 8.07 -3.14 22.67
N ASP A 329 8.93 -3.54 21.74
CA ASP A 329 9.96 -4.56 21.91
C ASP A 329 11.30 -3.90 22.23
N HIS A 330 11.69 -3.90 23.52
CA HIS A 330 12.90 -3.30 24.10
C HIS A 330 13.06 -1.80 23.87
N SER A 331 12.04 -1.10 23.42
CA SER A 331 12.08 0.34 23.13
C SER A 331 12.21 1.20 24.40
N ASP A 332 12.62 2.47 24.24
CA ASP A 332 12.99 3.30 25.40
C ASP A 332 11.81 3.99 26.05
N SER A 333 11.05 4.80 25.31
CA SER A 333 10.09 5.76 25.87
C SER A 333 8.96 6.14 24.94
N ARG A 334 7.95 6.81 25.46
CA ARG A 334 6.80 7.36 24.71
C ARG A 334 5.91 6.27 24.13
N HIS A 335 5.22 5.48 24.96
CA HIS A 335 4.36 4.38 24.49
C HIS A 335 2.88 4.48 24.92
N PRO A 336 2.16 5.57 24.63
CA PRO A 336 2.59 6.87 24.12
C PRO A 336 2.96 7.89 25.23
N ARG A 337 3.65 9.00 24.86
CA ARG A 337 3.66 10.23 25.64
C ARG A 337 2.54 11.15 25.18
N VAL A 338 1.54 11.36 26.03
CA VAL A 338 0.30 12.07 25.68
C VAL A 338 0.29 13.49 26.21
N ARG A 339 -0.07 14.46 25.36
CA ARG A 339 -0.36 15.85 25.70
C ARG A 339 -1.79 16.19 25.34
N SER A 340 -2.55 16.79 26.24
CA SER A 340 -3.88 17.38 26.04
C SER A 340 -5.01 16.46 25.56
N HIS A 341 -4.72 15.29 25.01
CA HIS A 341 -5.69 14.44 24.34
C HIS A 341 -6.35 13.39 25.24
N HIS A 342 -7.44 12.80 24.74
CA HIS A 342 -8.15 11.68 25.31
C HIS A 342 -7.75 10.40 24.60
N VAL A 343 -7.12 9.47 25.31
CA VAL A 343 -6.45 8.33 24.66
C VAL A 343 -6.82 7.02 25.36
N HIS A 344 -7.26 6.04 24.58
CA HIS A 344 -7.44 4.68 25.00
C HIS A 344 -6.23 3.82 24.61
N VAL A 345 -5.54 3.24 25.60
CA VAL A 345 -4.34 2.41 25.45
C VAL A 345 -4.66 1.03 25.99
N PHE A 346 -4.93 0.04 25.13
CA PHE A 346 -5.38 -1.26 25.58
C PHE A 346 -4.76 -2.42 24.81
N ASN A 347 -4.60 -3.54 25.50
CA ASN A 347 -4.10 -4.79 24.93
C ASN A 347 -2.73 -4.69 24.22
N ASN A 348 -1.89 -3.73 24.59
CA ASN A 348 -0.53 -3.65 24.07
C ASN A 348 0.43 -4.54 24.90
N TYR A 349 1.53 -4.94 24.29
CA TYR A 349 2.62 -5.64 24.94
C TYR A 349 3.86 -4.74 25.04
N TYR A 350 4.26 -4.48 26.27
CA TYR A 350 5.47 -3.72 26.66
C TYR A 350 6.52 -4.71 27.11
N ASP A 351 7.54 -4.92 26.30
CA ASP A 351 8.53 -5.97 26.46
C ASP A 351 9.93 -5.38 26.68
N GLY A 352 10.43 -5.40 27.93
CA GLY A 352 11.74 -4.91 28.27
C GLY A 352 11.94 -3.39 28.15
N VAL A 353 10.86 -2.60 28.23
CA VAL A 353 10.88 -1.13 27.98
C VAL A 353 11.80 -0.41 28.99
N ALA A 354 12.74 0.40 28.45
CA ALA A 354 13.85 0.93 29.25
C ALA A 354 13.47 2.07 30.19
N LYS A 355 12.76 3.09 29.70
CA LYS A 355 12.49 4.31 30.47
C LYS A 355 11.07 4.28 31.05
N TYR A 356 10.04 4.38 30.22
CA TYR A 356 8.65 4.32 30.70
C TYR A 356 7.70 3.84 29.59
N GLY A 357 6.59 3.28 29.99
CA GLY A 357 5.48 2.91 29.12
C GLY A 357 4.63 4.13 28.76
N VAL A 358 3.45 4.28 29.39
CA VAL A 358 2.52 5.37 29.12
C VAL A 358 2.86 6.61 29.94
N GLY A 359 2.95 7.79 29.28
CA GLY A 359 3.19 9.07 29.94
C GLY A 359 2.05 10.07 29.71
N SER A 360 1.54 10.70 30.78
CA SER A 360 0.44 11.66 30.75
C SER A 360 0.91 13.06 31.13
N THR A 361 0.69 14.05 30.23
CA THR A 361 1.06 15.46 30.43
C THR A 361 -0.04 16.40 29.94
N ASN A 362 0.07 17.69 30.27
CA ASN A 362 -0.75 18.81 29.77
C ASN A 362 -2.26 18.50 29.77
N ALA A 363 -2.79 18.09 30.93
CA ALA A 363 -4.22 17.82 31.12
C ALA A 363 -4.78 16.67 30.26
N SER A 364 -3.95 15.77 29.73
CA SER A 364 -4.43 14.60 29.00
C SER A 364 -5.20 13.65 29.92
N SER A 365 -6.16 12.92 29.35
CA SER A 365 -6.90 11.85 30.00
C SER A 365 -6.57 10.54 29.28
N VAL A 366 -5.92 9.61 29.98
CA VAL A 366 -5.45 8.36 29.36
C VAL A 366 -6.08 7.16 30.06
N PHE A 367 -6.88 6.39 29.34
CA PHE A 367 -7.40 5.11 29.83
C PHE A 367 -6.45 3.99 29.42
N VAL A 368 -5.83 3.34 30.41
CA VAL A 368 -4.85 2.26 30.22
C VAL A 368 -5.48 0.97 30.69
N GLU A 369 -5.80 0.04 29.76
CA GLU A 369 -6.62 -1.13 30.03
C GLU A 369 -5.99 -2.41 29.49
N ALA A 370 -5.95 -3.46 30.32
CA ALA A 370 -5.64 -4.83 29.91
C ALA A 370 -4.34 -4.99 29.09
N ASN A 371 -3.33 -4.14 29.35
CA ASN A 371 -2.02 -4.27 28.73
C ASN A 371 -1.13 -5.24 29.52
N TYR A 372 -0.13 -5.81 28.86
CA TYR A 372 0.88 -6.67 29.44
C TYR A 372 2.23 -5.94 29.50
N PHE A 373 2.71 -5.65 30.73
CA PHE A 373 4.01 -5.01 30.96
C PHE A 373 4.99 -6.05 31.54
N ARG A 374 6.03 -6.39 30.76
CA ARG A 374 7.15 -7.23 31.17
C ARG A 374 8.43 -6.40 31.26
N ASN A 375 9.06 -6.34 32.43
CA ASN A 375 10.31 -5.61 32.66
C ASN A 375 10.26 -4.15 32.14
N CYS A 376 9.09 -3.51 32.18
CA CYS A 376 8.92 -2.09 31.93
C CYS A 376 9.18 -1.33 33.24
N GLY A 377 10.25 -0.56 33.29
CA GLY A 377 10.71 0.08 34.53
C GLY A 377 9.64 0.93 35.21
N TYR A 378 8.93 1.74 34.45
CA TYR A 378 7.81 2.58 34.88
C TYR A 378 6.64 2.39 33.90
N PRO A 379 5.71 1.48 34.17
CA PRO A 379 4.59 1.20 33.28
C PRO A 379 3.75 2.43 32.91
N MET A 380 3.54 3.31 33.89
CA MET A 380 2.75 4.55 33.74
C MET A 380 3.43 5.66 34.52
N LEU A 381 3.48 6.86 33.94
CA LEU A 381 3.98 8.08 34.58
C LEU A 381 3.03 9.25 34.33
N ILE A 382 2.80 10.05 35.37
CA ILE A 382 2.21 11.38 35.24
C ILE A 382 3.31 12.41 35.47
N SER A 383 3.40 13.41 34.60
CA SER A 383 4.43 14.43 34.66
C SER A 383 4.47 15.14 36.01
N MET A 384 5.64 15.25 36.58
CA MET A 384 5.95 15.98 37.83
C MET A 384 5.26 15.44 39.10
N GLN A 385 4.91 14.15 39.12
CA GLN A 385 4.37 13.48 40.34
C GLN A 385 4.69 11.98 40.34
N GLY A 386 4.38 11.32 41.43
CA GLY A 386 4.51 9.87 41.59
C GLY A 386 5.92 9.36 41.35
N SER A 387 6.04 8.34 40.53
CA SER A 387 7.32 7.74 40.18
C SER A 387 8.22 8.63 39.33
N ASP A 388 7.67 9.62 38.60
CA ASP A 388 8.44 10.56 37.77
C ASP A 388 9.39 11.47 38.60
N VAL A 389 8.99 11.82 39.82
CA VAL A 389 9.76 12.68 40.72
C VAL A 389 10.43 11.89 41.88
N TRP A 390 10.35 10.57 41.85
CA TRP A 390 10.93 9.75 42.90
C TRP A 390 12.44 9.69 42.83
N SER A 391 13.11 10.10 43.91
CA SER A 391 14.55 10.00 44.08
C SER A 391 14.90 8.83 45.00
N SER A 392 15.48 7.76 44.45
CA SER A 392 15.93 6.61 45.25
C SER A 392 17.03 6.98 46.24
N SER A 393 17.91 7.93 45.92
CA SER A 393 18.98 8.39 46.79
C SER A 393 18.48 9.18 48.00
N LYS A 394 17.37 9.91 47.85
CA LYS A 394 16.72 10.67 48.93
C LYS A 394 15.63 9.85 49.62
N ASN A 395 15.23 8.72 49.06
CA ASN A 395 14.07 7.93 49.45
C ASN A 395 12.81 8.81 49.62
N ALA A 396 12.62 9.77 48.75
CA ALA A 396 11.55 10.74 48.74
C ALA A 396 11.32 11.34 47.35
N ASN A 397 10.17 11.93 47.12
CA ASN A 397 9.89 12.72 45.89
C ASN A 397 10.69 13.99 45.90
N ASP A 398 11.27 14.31 44.75
CA ASP A 398 12.09 15.50 44.52
C ASP A 398 11.63 16.23 43.27
N TYR A 399 10.79 17.21 43.44
CA TYR A 399 10.19 18.02 42.39
C TYR A 399 11.13 19.03 41.70
N THR A 400 12.33 19.21 42.25
CA THR A 400 13.26 20.28 41.84
C THR A 400 14.48 19.79 41.10
N THR A 401 15.06 18.65 41.54
CA THR A 401 16.34 18.17 41.00
C THR A 401 16.22 16.84 40.25
N MET A 402 15.13 16.11 40.40
CA MET A 402 14.94 14.84 39.70
C MET A 402 14.78 15.05 38.21
N PRO A 403 15.52 14.31 37.37
CA PRO A 403 15.32 14.33 35.94
C PRO A 403 13.99 13.64 35.58
N THR A 404 12.95 14.41 35.30
CA THR A 404 11.62 13.94 34.93
C THR A 404 11.52 13.70 33.43
N PHE A 405 10.59 12.81 32.99
CA PHE A 405 10.35 12.58 31.56
C PHE A 405 9.74 13.81 30.87
N SER A 406 9.11 14.70 31.66
CA SER A 406 8.56 15.96 31.22
C SER A 406 8.58 16.98 32.35
N LYS A 407 8.70 18.28 32.01
CA LYS A 407 8.50 19.40 32.94
C LYS A 407 7.15 20.09 32.75
N GLU A 408 6.28 19.54 31.90
CA GLU A 408 4.96 20.05 31.63
C GLU A 408 4.00 19.82 32.81
N ASN A 409 2.81 20.40 32.75
CA ASN A 409 1.73 20.06 33.67
C ASN A 409 1.41 18.56 33.56
N GLY A 410 0.85 17.96 34.60
CA GLY A 410 0.38 16.59 34.57
C GLY A 410 -0.96 16.46 33.84
N GLY A 411 -1.29 15.23 33.44
CA GLY A 411 -2.64 14.80 33.13
C GLY A 411 -3.07 13.75 34.14
N VAL A 412 -4.05 12.92 33.80
CA VAL A 412 -4.52 11.82 34.66
C VAL A 412 -4.61 10.51 33.88
N ILE A 413 -4.11 9.43 34.48
CA ILE A 413 -4.23 8.07 33.96
C ILE A 413 -5.28 7.32 34.79
N LYS A 414 -6.29 6.75 34.11
CA LYS A 414 -7.19 5.73 34.62
C LYS A 414 -6.61 4.36 34.24
N SER A 415 -6.46 3.44 35.18
CA SER A 415 -5.85 2.11 34.97
C SER A 415 -6.82 1.00 35.33
N TYR A 416 -7.01 0.02 34.45
CA TYR A 416 -7.86 -1.14 34.67
C TYR A 416 -7.23 -2.43 34.12
N ASN A 417 -7.26 -3.49 34.90
CA ASN A 417 -6.91 -4.86 34.49
C ASN A 417 -5.55 -5.03 33.79
N ASN A 418 -4.56 -4.18 34.08
CA ASN A 418 -3.23 -4.32 33.51
C ASN A 418 -2.39 -5.35 34.27
N TYR A 419 -1.63 -6.20 33.56
CA TYR A 419 -0.64 -7.09 34.18
C TYR A 419 0.75 -6.43 34.10
N MET A 420 1.43 -6.38 35.27
CA MET A 420 2.75 -5.77 35.40
C MET A 420 3.69 -6.72 36.13
N THR A 421 4.87 -6.97 35.54
CA THR A 421 5.92 -7.77 36.19
C THR A 421 7.30 -7.20 35.90
N GLY A 422 8.21 -7.17 36.89
CA GLY A 422 9.57 -6.64 36.77
C GLY A 422 9.66 -5.11 36.76
N GLN A 423 8.59 -4.39 37.07
CA GLN A 423 8.61 -2.92 37.15
C GLN A 423 9.45 -2.45 38.33
N LYS A 424 10.15 -1.32 38.17
CA LYS A 424 10.91 -0.68 39.26
C LYS A 424 9.98 0.00 40.28
N ARG A 425 8.92 0.67 39.79
CA ARG A 425 7.96 1.36 40.65
C ARG A 425 6.63 1.60 39.92
N PHE A 426 5.54 1.46 40.66
CA PHE A 426 4.20 1.89 40.27
C PHE A 426 3.41 2.26 41.52
N VAL A 427 2.85 3.47 41.57
CA VAL A 427 2.10 4.03 42.68
C VAL A 427 0.65 4.26 42.28
N ALA A 428 -0.25 3.38 42.71
CA ALA A 428 -1.67 3.62 42.54
C ALA A 428 -2.14 4.73 43.49
N TRP A 429 -3.09 5.55 43.05
CA TRP A 429 -3.75 6.55 43.87
C TRP A 429 -4.31 5.90 45.16
N GLY A 430 -4.07 6.53 46.32
CA GLY A 430 -4.55 6.04 47.63
C GLY A 430 -3.87 4.76 48.17
N ASN A 431 -2.80 4.26 47.52
CA ASN A 431 -2.06 3.10 48.01
C ASN A 431 -1.28 3.45 49.27
N THR A 432 -1.72 2.94 50.41
CA THR A 432 -1.15 3.26 51.72
C THR A 432 0.30 2.81 51.95
N ALA A 433 0.84 1.94 51.09
CA ALA A 433 2.25 1.58 51.09
C ALA A 433 3.17 2.73 50.67
N PHE A 434 2.62 3.75 50.01
CA PHE A 434 3.36 4.93 49.52
C PHE A 434 2.87 6.19 50.23
N PRO A 435 3.74 6.97 50.88
CA PRO A 435 3.36 8.24 51.49
C PRO A 435 2.82 9.21 50.42
N ASN A 436 1.79 9.96 50.78
CA ASN A 436 1.16 10.97 49.91
C ASN A 436 0.59 10.44 48.58
N SER A 437 0.29 9.17 48.48
CA SER A 437 -0.20 8.55 47.20
C SER A 437 -1.56 9.09 46.70
N THR A 438 -2.25 9.92 47.45
CA THR A 438 -3.43 10.67 47.00
C THR A 438 -3.06 11.98 46.26
N VAL A 439 -1.77 12.36 46.30
CA VAL A 439 -1.18 13.52 45.57
C VAL A 439 -0.12 13.03 44.62
N ASP A 440 0.76 12.13 45.06
CA ASP A 440 1.88 11.58 44.31
C ASP A 440 1.56 10.17 43.85
N PHE A 441 0.91 10.04 42.69
CA PHE A 441 0.48 8.77 42.12
C PHE A 441 0.80 8.71 40.60
N ASP A 442 0.88 7.49 40.08
CA ASP A 442 1.12 7.21 38.65
C ASP A 442 -0.20 6.96 37.90
N ALA A 443 -1.20 6.39 38.58
CA ALA A 443 -2.52 6.14 38.00
C ALA A 443 -3.61 6.02 39.08
N TYR A 444 -4.86 6.34 38.72
CA TYR A 444 -6.06 5.98 39.43
C TYR A 444 -6.54 4.60 38.99
N VAL A 445 -6.41 3.61 39.86
CA VAL A 445 -6.76 2.22 39.54
C VAL A 445 -8.22 1.96 39.88
N VAL A 446 -8.97 1.44 38.92
CA VAL A 446 -10.39 1.10 39.06
C VAL A 446 -10.60 -0.43 39.07
N ASN A 447 -11.76 -0.87 39.55
CA ASN A 447 -12.13 -2.29 39.57
C ASN A 447 -12.99 -2.73 38.39
N SER A 448 -13.47 -1.77 37.60
CA SER A 448 -14.26 -1.98 36.40
C SER A 448 -13.97 -0.91 35.40
N ALA A 449 -13.98 -1.23 34.10
CA ALA A 449 -13.83 -0.27 33.02
C ALA A 449 -14.91 0.84 33.06
N ALA A 450 -16.13 0.52 33.52
CA ALA A 450 -17.24 1.45 33.62
C ALA A 450 -17.16 2.42 34.81
N GLU A 451 -16.18 2.24 35.72
CA GLU A 451 -16.01 3.10 36.90
C GLU A 451 -15.39 4.45 36.46
N THR A 452 -15.91 5.55 37.01
CA THR A 452 -15.41 6.89 36.73
C THR A 452 -14.31 7.31 37.70
N VAL A 453 -13.41 8.17 37.26
CA VAL A 453 -12.42 8.83 38.11
C VAL A 453 -13.09 10.07 38.74
N PRO A 454 -13.11 10.20 40.08
CA PRO A 454 -13.68 11.37 40.74
C PRO A 454 -12.98 12.68 40.33
N ALA A 455 -13.72 13.75 40.19
CA ALA A 455 -13.17 15.08 39.81
C ALA A 455 -12.19 15.64 40.86
N THR A 456 -12.18 15.08 42.08
CA THR A 456 -11.23 15.40 43.16
C THR A 456 -9.85 14.76 42.98
N VAL A 457 -9.72 13.78 42.07
CA VAL A 457 -8.45 13.18 41.69
C VAL A 457 -7.83 14.03 40.60
N THR A 458 -6.82 14.79 40.96
CA THR A 458 -6.20 15.79 40.04
C THR A 458 -4.70 15.60 39.97
N ALA A 459 -4.14 16.02 38.81
CA ALA A 459 -2.70 16.11 38.65
C ALA A 459 -2.08 17.12 39.62
N TYR A 460 -0.98 16.76 40.27
CA TYR A 460 -0.25 17.61 41.22
C TYR A 460 0.15 18.95 40.56
N LYS A 461 0.74 18.91 39.38
CA LYS A 461 1.10 20.10 38.62
C LYS A 461 0.05 20.40 37.57
N GLY A 462 -0.61 21.55 37.67
CA GLY A 462 -1.63 21.99 36.75
C GLY A 462 -3.08 21.74 37.20
N GLY A 463 -3.32 20.83 38.16
CA GLY A 463 -4.62 20.59 38.78
C GLY A 463 -5.70 20.01 37.87
N SER A 464 -5.32 19.44 36.71
CA SER A 464 -6.28 18.85 35.76
C SER A 464 -6.89 17.56 36.31
N SER A 465 -8.18 17.34 36.04
CA SER A 465 -8.92 16.12 36.34
C SER A 465 -9.07 15.24 35.11
N TYR A 466 -9.48 14.00 35.32
CA TYR A 466 -9.79 13.06 34.24
C TYR A 466 -11.13 13.37 33.57
N SER A 467 -11.23 13.32 32.24
CA SER A 467 -12.45 13.68 31.50
C SER A 467 -13.56 12.62 31.55
N ASN A 468 -13.24 11.38 31.94
CA ASN A 468 -14.15 10.22 31.86
C ASN A 468 -14.75 9.94 30.46
N PHE A 469 -14.03 10.30 29.38
CA PHE A 469 -14.45 10.12 27.99
C PHE A 469 -14.76 8.64 27.66
N ASP A 470 -14.06 7.73 28.32
CA ASP A 470 -14.14 6.28 28.12
C ASP A 470 -15.43 5.66 28.67
N THR A 471 -16.16 6.39 29.51
CA THR A 471 -17.49 5.99 30.05
C THR A 471 -18.64 6.67 29.35
N ASP A 472 -18.39 7.55 28.38
CA ASP A 472 -19.41 8.21 27.57
C ASP A 472 -19.70 7.37 26.32
N PRO A 473 -20.90 6.75 26.21
CA PRO A 473 -21.26 5.91 25.07
C PRO A 473 -21.45 6.67 23.74
N GLN A 474 -21.46 8.01 23.77
CA GLN A 474 -21.49 8.83 22.57
C GLN A 474 -20.10 9.10 22.00
N LEU A 475 -19.07 8.94 22.82
CA LEU A 475 -17.67 9.16 22.44
C LEU A 475 -16.91 7.85 22.22
N MET A 476 -17.15 6.87 23.11
CA MET A 476 -16.40 5.63 23.11
C MET A 476 -16.96 4.61 22.12
N TYR A 477 -16.07 4.04 21.31
CA TYR A 477 -16.42 2.96 20.41
C TYR A 477 -16.69 1.64 21.12
N THR A 478 -17.40 0.72 20.48
CA THR A 478 -17.62 -0.63 20.98
C THR A 478 -16.37 -1.49 20.80
N TYR A 479 -15.92 -2.16 21.83
CA TYR A 479 -14.77 -3.06 21.80
C TYR A 479 -14.92 -4.17 22.86
N VAL A 480 -14.08 -5.19 22.75
CA VAL A 480 -13.91 -6.23 23.77
C VAL A 480 -12.41 -6.36 24.02
N ALA A 481 -11.96 -5.96 25.20
CA ALA A 481 -10.58 -6.14 25.57
C ALA A 481 -10.25 -7.62 25.84
N ASP A 482 -9.12 -8.11 25.36
CA ASP A 482 -8.53 -9.38 25.75
C ASP A 482 -8.05 -9.31 27.20
N THR A 483 -7.83 -10.47 27.85
CA THR A 483 -7.01 -10.48 29.05
C THR A 483 -5.57 -10.08 28.69
N PRO A 484 -4.78 -9.52 29.63
CA PRO A 484 -3.40 -9.10 29.33
C PRO A 484 -2.54 -10.23 28.73
N GLU A 485 -2.69 -11.47 29.22
CA GLU A 485 -1.97 -12.63 28.71
C GLU A 485 -2.39 -13.00 27.28
N ALA A 486 -3.70 -12.97 27.02
CA ALA A 486 -4.22 -13.22 25.66
C ALA A 486 -3.79 -12.10 24.68
N ALA A 487 -3.78 -10.86 25.14
CA ALA A 487 -3.30 -9.71 24.38
C ALA A 487 -1.82 -9.88 24.00
N ARG A 488 -0.94 -10.23 24.97
CA ARG A 488 0.46 -10.54 24.70
C ARG A 488 0.61 -11.62 23.61
N ASP A 489 -0.10 -12.74 23.78
CA ASP A 489 0.00 -13.87 22.84
C ASP A 489 -0.50 -13.47 21.44
N ARG A 490 -1.56 -12.65 21.35
CA ARG A 490 -2.08 -12.10 20.10
C ARG A 490 -1.11 -11.10 19.46
N VAL A 491 -0.50 -10.22 20.24
CA VAL A 491 0.52 -9.27 19.79
C VAL A 491 1.72 -10.01 19.20
N MET A 492 2.26 -10.99 19.92
CA MET A 492 3.39 -11.80 19.43
C MET A 492 3.08 -12.57 18.14
N GLN A 493 1.80 -12.86 17.88
CA GLN A 493 1.37 -13.55 16.66
C GLN A 493 1.13 -12.61 15.48
N TRP A 494 0.61 -11.39 15.71
CA TRP A 494 0.02 -10.58 14.66
C TRP A 494 0.60 -9.16 14.53
N ALA A 495 1.38 -8.67 15.49
CA ALA A 495 1.97 -7.34 15.38
C ALA A 495 3.11 -7.30 14.36
N GLY A 496 3.28 -6.13 13.73
CA GLY A 496 4.23 -5.95 12.65
C GLY A 496 3.73 -6.46 11.29
N ARG A 497 4.62 -6.45 10.31
CA ARG A 497 4.34 -6.91 8.94
C ARG A 497 3.95 -8.39 8.90
N MET A 498 3.33 -8.76 7.80
CA MET A 498 2.91 -10.13 7.50
C MET A 498 3.97 -11.16 7.88
N GLN A 499 3.58 -12.18 8.65
CA GLN A 499 4.45 -13.27 9.12
C GLN A 499 5.69 -12.79 9.92
N GLY A 500 5.60 -11.59 10.55
CA GLY A 500 6.69 -10.98 11.31
C GLY A 500 7.81 -10.41 10.43
N GLY A 501 7.49 -10.03 9.19
CA GLY A 501 8.44 -9.48 8.23
C GLY A 501 9.50 -10.50 7.77
N ASP A 502 10.34 -10.09 6.85
CA ASP A 502 11.52 -10.86 6.39
C ASP A 502 12.79 -10.55 7.21
N PHE A 503 12.89 -9.34 7.78
CA PHE A 503 13.95 -8.99 8.71
C PHE A 503 13.77 -9.76 10.02
N LYS A 504 14.81 -10.48 10.47
CA LYS A 504 14.76 -11.29 11.69
C LYS A 504 15.83 -10.83 12.67
N TRP A 505 15.41 -10.56 13.90
CA TRP A 505 16.26 -10.21 15.02
C TRP A 505 15.74 -10.89 16.29
N THR A 506 16.61 -11.16 17.24
CA THR A 506 16.22 -11.70 18.55
C THR A 506 17.00 -10.96 19.61
N PHE A 507 16.29 -10.32 20.53
CA PHE A 507 16.90 -9.62 21.66
C PHE A 507 17.40 -10.62 22.71
N ASN A 508 18.47 -10.25 23.38
CA ASN A 508 18.95 -10.95 24.57
C ASN A 508 18.38 -10.28 25.83
N ASN A 509 17.28 -10.79 26.34
CA ASN A 509 16.57 -10.21 27.49
C ASN A 509 17.46 -9.96 28.72
N ALA A 510 18.54 -10.75 28.91
CA ALA A 510 19.46 -10.55 30.03
C ALA A 510 20.33 -9.27 29.88
N VAL A 511 20.42 -8.73 28.68
CA VAL A 511 21.25 -7.55 28.33
C VAL A 511 20.38 -6.40 27.87
N ASP A 512 19.40 -6.70 27.00
CA ASP A 512 18.62 -5.68 26.30
C ASP A 512 17.43 -5.18 27.13
N ASP A 513 16.90 -5.99 28.08
CA ASP A 513 15.83 -5.55 28.96
C ASP A 513 16.22 -4.28 29.73
N SER A 514 15.39 -3.27 29.68
CA SER A 514 15.56 -1.99 30.35
C SER A 514 16.85 -1.23 29.95
N SER A 515 17.48 -1.59 28.85
CA SER A 515 18.60 -0.84 28.26
C SER A 515 18.08 0.25 27.32
N SER A 516 18.60 1.47 27.44
CA SER A 516 18.37 2.56 26.50
C SER A 516 19.57 2.78 25.58
N ASP A 517 20.59 1.95 25.68
CA ASP A 517 21.74 2.02 24.79
C ASP A 517 21.34 1.51 23.39
N ILE A 518 22.07 1.96 22.38
CA ILE A 518 21.93 1.43 21.03
C ILE A 518 22.37 -0.03 21.04
N ASN A 519 21.57 -0.92 20.48
CA ASN A 519 22.00 -2.28 20.19
C ASN A 519 22.86 -2.26 18.89
N PRO A 520 24.21 -2.42 18.98
CA PRO A 520 25.08 -2.31 17.80
C PRO A 520 24.78 -3.38 16.75
N GLY A 521 24.46 -4.61 17.20
CA GLY A 521 24.16 -5.71 16.31
C GLY A 521 22.89 -5.45 15.50
N LEU A 522 21.83 -4.93 16.13
CA LEU A 522 20.60 -4.54 15.44
C LEU A 522 20.89 -3.42 14.42
N ARG A 523 21.65 -2.40 14.81
CA ARG A 523 22.03 -1.31 13.90
C ARG A 523 22.79 -1.82 12.67
N ASP A 524 23.77 -2.68 12.87
CA ASP A 524 24.57 -3.26 11.78
C ASP A 524 23.69 -4.14 10.87
N ALA A 525 22.77 -4.91 11.44
CA ALA A 525 21.82 -5.72 10.70
C ALA A 525 20.89 -4.85 9.83
N LEU A 526 20.36 -3.75 10.36
CA LEU A 526 19.51 -2.81 9.63
C LEU A 526 20.28 -2.08 8.51
N ALA A 527 21.50 -1.65 8.77
CA ALA A 527 22.35 -0.99 7.77
C ALA A 527 22.74 -1.94 6.61
N SER A 528 22.90 -3.22 6.91
CA SER A 528 23.24 -4.25 5.93
C SER A 528 22.02 -4.95 5.31
N TYR A 529 20.80 -4.62 5.73
CA TYR A 529 19.59 -5.24 5.22
C TYR A 529 19.48 -5.13 3.69
N ARG A 530 19.13 -6.23 3.07
CA ARG A 530 18.83 -6.33 1.62
C ARG A 530 17.61 -7.21 1.44
N SER A 531 16.67 -6.80 0.61
CA SER A 531 15.58 -7.67 0.19
C SER A 531 16.12 -8.84 -0.63
N GLN A 532 15.52 -10.01 -0.45
CA GLN A 532 15.79 -11.19 -1.30
C GLN A 532 15.01 -11.15 -2.62
N LEU A 533 14.18 -10.15 -2.82
CA LEU A 533 13.42 -9.95 -4.05
C LEU A 533 14.36 -9.75 -5.24
N VAL A 534 14.23 -10.60 -6.25
CA VAL A 534 15.05 -10.56 -7.48
C VAL A 534 14.31 -9.84 -8.59
N ALA A 535 13.03 -10.14 -8.77
CA ALA A 535 12.22 -9.54 -9.83
C ALA A 535 10.74 -9.54 -9.48
N VAL A 536 10.02 -8.59 -10.05
CA VAL A 536 8.55 -8.49 -10.02
C VAL A 536 8.05 -8.72 -11.44
N GLN A 537 7.15 -9.68 -11.61
CA GLN A 537 6.55 -9.90 -12.92
C GLN A 537 5.68 -8.70 -13.27
N GLY A 538 5.84 -8.11 -14.46
CA GLY A 538 5.10 -6.91 -14.85
C GLY A 538 5.62 -5.60 -14.22
N ASP A 539 6.87 -5.57 -13.75
CA ASP A 539 7.49 -4.39 -13.10
C ASP A 539 7.49 -3.12 -13.99
N GLY A 540 7.36 -3.25 -15.32
CA GLY A 540 7.18 -2.10 -16.22
C GLY A 540 5.76 -1.51 -16.24
N ASN A 541 4.76 -2.18 -15.62
CA ASN A 541 3.36 -1.79 -15.61
C ASN A 541 3.00 -1.29 -14.20
N ALA A 542 3.12 0.01 -13.98
CA ALA A 542 2.96 0.59 -12.65
C ALA A 542 1.49 0.69 -12.17
N GLN A 543 0.52 0.50 -13.06
CA GLN A 543 -0.91 0.59 -12.76
C GLN A 543 -1.53 -0.80 -12.70
N GLY A 544 -2.19 -1.12 -11.60
CA GLY A 544 -3.05 -2.30 -11.48
C GLY A 544 -4.39 -2.05 -12.18
N GLY A 545 -4.95 -3.08 -12.81
CA GLY A 545 -6.31 -3.01 -13.34
C GLY A 545 -7.29 -2.74 -12.19
N GLY A 546 -8.04 -1.64 -12.25
CA GLY A 546 -9.26 -1.50 -11.45
C GLY A 546 -10.20 -2.65 -11.77
N ASP A 547 -11.03 -3.05 -10.79
CA ASP A 547 -12.08 -4.08 -10.96
C ASP A 547 -13.01 -3.70 -12.12
N ASP A 548 -12.63 -4.03 -13.34
CA ASP A 548 -13.56 -4.17 -14.43
C ASP A 548 -14.05 -5.62 -14.36
N ASP A 549 -15.24 -5.81 -13.77
CA ASP A 549 -16.06 -6.99 -13.94
C ASP A 549 -16.45 -7.11 -15.43
N GLU A 550 -15.51 -7.51 -16.26
CA GLU A 550 -15.81 -8.06 -17.56
C GLU A 550 -15.43 -9.54 -17.54
N ASP A 551 -16.48 -10.37 -17.64
CA ASP A 551 -16.38 -11.77 -17.99
C ASP A 551 -15.52 -11.92 -19.24
N ASP A 552 -14.22 -12.17 -19.09
CA ASP A 552 -13.39 -12.60 -20.20
C ASP A 552 -13.37 -14.12 -20.27
N ASN A 553 -14.19 -14.61 -21.17
CA ASN A 553 -14.20 -15.98 -21.60
C ASN A 553 -13.08 -16.17 -22.62
N GLY A 554 -11.91 -16.60 -22.14
CA GLY A 554 -10.89 -17.29 -22.91
C GLY A 554 -10.30 -16.54 -24.11
N GLY A 555 -9.30 -15.70 -23.90
CA GLY A 555 -8.41 -15.20 -24.92
C GLY A 555 -7.27 -14.42 -24.27
N GLY A 556 -6.02 -14.89 -24.47
CA GLY A 556 -4.84 -14.30 -23.88
C GLY A 556 -4.79 -12.79 -24.00
N ASN A 557 -4.83 -12.09 -22.88
CA ASN A 557 -4.60 -10.66 -22.84
C ASN A 557 -3.10 -10.43 -22.62
N ASP A 558 -2.36 -10.30 -23.72
CA ASP A 558 -1.08 -9.61 -23.69
C ASP A 558 -1.40 -8.18 -23.25
N GLY A 559 -0.94 -7.77 -22.07
CA GLY A 559 -1.07 -6.40 -21.58
C GLY A 559 -0.64 -5.38 -22.64
N PRO A 560 -1.12 -4.13 -22.60
CA PRO A 560 -0.77 -3.12 -23.59
C PRO A 560 0.75 -3.07 -23.71
N ALA A 561 1.25 -3.20 -24.93
CA ALA A 561 2.66 -3.09 -25.24
C ALA A 561 3.16 -1.77 -24.69
N VAL A 562 4.17 -1.81 -23.81
CA VAL A 562 4.85 -0.60 -23.36
C VAL A 562 5.49 0.01 -24.58
N ASP A 563 4.96 1.11 -25.05
CA ASP A 563 5.55 1.88 -26.12
C ASP A 563 6.90 2.42 -25.65
N LEU A 564 7.98 1.84 -26.14
CA LEU A 564 9.34 2.35 -25.91
C LEU A 564 9.49 3.66 -26.66
N THR A 565 9.52 4.77 -25.94
CA THR A 565 9.67 6.10 -26.53
C THR A 565 11.00 6.71 -26.10
N HIS A 566 11.86 7.07 -27.08
CA HIS A 566 13.08 7.84 -26.84
C HIS A 566 12.90 9.28 -27.33
N ASN A 567 12.88 10.22 -26.40
CA ASN A 567 12.72 11.65 -26.66
C ASN A 567 14.07 12.35 -26.51
N PHE A 568 14.63 12.85 -27.62
CA PHE A 568 15.93 13.53 -27.64
C PHE A 568 15.97 14.81 -26.78
N THR A 569 14.82 15.44 -26.52
CA THR A 569 14.73 16.63 -25.68
C THR A 569 14.99 16.32 -24.21
N THR A 570 14.51 15.18 -23.72
CA THR A 570 14.65 14.78 -22.33
C THR A 570 15.80 13.80 -22.07
N ASN A 571 16.03 12.89 -23.02
CA ASN A 571 17.00 11.79 -22.84
C ASN A 571 18.34 12.05 -23.54
N GLY A 572 18.45 13.09 -24.36
CA GLY A 572 19.66 13.30 -25.15
C GLY A 572 19.98 12.07 -26.02
N LYS A 573 21.14 11.43 -25.79
CA LYS A 573 21.52 10.15 -26.40
C LYS A 573 21.54 8.98 -25.42
N GLU A 574 21.20 9.22 -24.17
CA GLU A 574 21.21 8.19 -23.12
C GLU A 574 20.02 7.24 -23.30
N SER A 575 20.28 5.97 -23.50
CA SER A 575 19.25 4.95 -23.65
C SER A 575 19.80 3.57 -23.26
N SER A 576 19.04 2.79 -22.52
CA SER A 576 19.30 1.37 -22.27
C SER A 576 18.89 0.47 -23.44
N PHE A 577 18.06 0.98 -24.38
CA PHE A 577 17.51 0.20 -25.48
C PHE A 577 18.13 0.57 -26.84
N PHE A 578 18.45 1.86 -27.07
CA PHE A 578 19.00 2.33 -28.33
C PHE A 578 20.51 2.62 -28.18
N THR A 579 21.33 2.11 -29.09
CA THR A 579 22.71 2.58 -29.28
C THR A 579 22.70 3.71 -30.28
N ILE A 580 22.96 4.94 -29.81
CA ILE A 580 22.79 6.16 -30.59
C ILE A 580 24.16 6.83 -30.87
N ASN A 581 24.56 6.90 -32.14
CA ASN A 581 25.70 7.65 -32.61
C ASN A 581 25.23 8.85 -33.44
N GLY A 582 25.82 10.02 -33.24
CA GLY A 582 25.46 11.26 -33.98
C GLY A 582 25.54 12.49 -33.07
N SER A 583 25.21 13.64 -33.64
CA SER A 583 25.25 14.95 -32.97
C SER A 583 23.86 15.47 -32.66
N LEU A 584 23.64 15.91 -31.42
CA LEU A 584 22.41 16.60 -31.01
C LEU A 584 22.42 18.06 -31.48
N SER A 585 21.24 18.66 -31.59
CA SER A 585 21.07 20.10 -31.85
C SER A 585 19.77 20.61 -31.21
N ASP A 586 19.84 21.75 -30.55
CA ASP A 586 18.74 22.53 -30.01
C ASP A 586 18.33 23.73 -30.89
N SER A 587 19.06 23.98 -31.98
CA SER A 587 18.85 25.10 -32.86
C SER A 587 18.07 24.79 -34.16
N LYS A 588 17.36 23.64 -34.20
CA LYS A 588 16.62 23.16 -35.37
C LYS A 588 15.11 23.39 -35.29
N GLY A 589 14.67 24.22 -34.35
CA GLY A 589 13.27 24.51 -34.08
C GLY A 589 12.63 23.49 -33.17
N SER A 590 11.31 23.57 -32.97
CA SER A 590 10.54 22.67 -32.14
C SER A 590 9.46 21.92 -32.90
N VAL A 591 9.08 20.75 -32.42
CA VAL A 591 8.04 19.90 -32.98
C VAL A 591 7.01 19.58 -31.92
N GLN A 592 5.72 19.70 -32.23
CA GLN A 592 4.62 19.25 -31.40
C GLN A 592 4.23 17.84 -31.81
N TYR A 593 4.28 16.89 -30.86
CA TYR A 593 3.89 15.50 -31.11
C TYR A 593 3.36 14.84 -29.82
N GLY A 594 2.14 14.28 -29.89
CA GLY A 594 1.53 13.56 -28.75
C GLY A 594 1.42 14.40 -27.47
N GLY A 595 1.15 15.70 -27.58
CA GLY A 595 1.12 16.62 -26.43
C GLY A 595 2.49 17.08 -25.93
N LEU A 596 3.60 16.59 -26.52
CA LEU A 596 4.97 16.97 -26.17
C LEU A 596 5.49 18.10 -27.06
N THR A 597 6.28 19.01 -26.46
CA THR A 597 7.08 20.01 -27.18
C THR A 597 8.52 19.52 -27.28
N LEU A 598 8.94 19.06 -28.43
CA LEU A 598 10.26 18.49 -28.71
C LEU A 598 11.18 19.59 -29.20
N THR A 599 12.26 19.93 -28.52
CA THR A 599 13.15 21.06 -28.79
C THR A 599 14.56 20.64 -29.17
N ILE A 600 14.98 19.42 -28.80
CA ILE A 600 16.30 18.87 -29.19
C ILE A 600 16.10 17.72 -30.16
N CYS A 601 16.92 17.69 -31.22
CA CYS A 601 16.91 16.63 -32.20
C CYS A 601 18.28 15.96 -32.35
N LEU A 602 18.29 14.72 -32.81
CA LEU A 602 19.47 14.07 -33.37
C LEU A 602 19.57 14.45 -34.86
N LYS A 603 20.70 15.01 -35.25
CA LYS A 603 20.97 15.29 -36.67
C LYS A 603 21.26 14.00 -37.43
N ILE A 604 20.47 13.68 -38.43
CA ILE A 604 20.69 12.53 -39.30
C ILE A 604 21.68 12.93 -40.39
N GLU A 605 22.94 12.61 -40.17
CA GLU A 605 24.11 12.90 -41.03
C GLU A 605 24.82 11.58 -41.41
N SER A 606 25.85 11.63 -42.22
CA SER A 606 26.56 10.43 -42.71
C SER A 606 27.21 9.60 -41.59
N SER A 607 27.52 10.23 -40.46
CA SER A 607 28.05 9.59 -39.24
C SER A 607 27.00 9.12 -38.29
N THR A 608 25.70 9.36 -38.53
CA THR A 608 24.62 9.01 -37.62
C THR A 608 24.18 7.57 -37.81
N SER A 609 24.11 6.83 -36.72
CA SER A 609 23.51 5.49 -36.71
C SER A 609 22.77 5.26 -35.38
N ILE A 610 21.61 4.62 -35.45
CA ILE A 610 20.86 4.17 -34.28
C ILE A 610 20.64 2.67 -34.47
N GLN A 611 21.02 1.90 -33.47
CA GLN A 611 20.87 0.45 -33.47
C GLN A 611 20.03 0.02 -32.25
N PHE A 612 19.12 -0.95 -32.43
CA PHE A 612 18.30 -1.54 -31.37
C PHE A 612 17.82 -2.93 -31.77
N THR A 613 17.33 -3.70 -30.78
CA THR A 613 16.80 -5.06 -31.03
C THR A 613 15.40 -5.16 -30.47
N THR A 614 14.45 -5.66 -31.29
CA THR A 614 13.08 -5.95 -30.86
C THR A 614 12.89 -7.44 -30.67
N ALA A 615 12.31 -7.83 -29.52
CA ALA A 615 12.06 -9.24 -29.18
C ALA A 615 10.84 -9.82 -29.94
N LYS A 616 9.92 -8.97 -30.39
CA LYS A 616 8.68 -9.32 -31.12
C LYS A 616 8.49 -8.38 -32.31
N ALA A 617 7.55 -8.70 -33.20
CA ALA A 617 7.09 -7.78 -34.22
C ALA A 617 6.62 -6.45 -33.58
N SER A 618 6.98 -5.33 -34.20
CA SER A 618 6.77 -4.00 -33.63
C SER A 618 6.49 -2.95 -34.67
N VAL A 619 5.90 -1.83 -34.26
CA VAL A 619 5.70 -0.65 -35.09
C VAL A 619 6.74 0.40 -34.72
N LEU A 620 7.64 0.74 -35.62
CA LEU A 620 8.59 1.85 -35.46
C LEU A 620 7.91 3.15 -35.86
N THR A 621 8.01 4.18 -35.03
CA THR A 621 7.62 5.56 -35.35
C THR A 621 8.82 6.49 -35.18
N LEU A 622 9.14 7.28 -36.20
CA LEU A 622 10.16 8.32 -36.17
C LEU A 622 9.50 9.67 -36.39
N VAL A 623 9.82 10.66 -35.55
CA VAL A 623 9.26 12.02 -35.64
C VAL A 623 10.34 13.03 -35.98
N PHE A 624 10.14 13.73 -37.07
CA PHE A 624 11.02 14.76 -37.63
C PHE A 624 10.33 16.13 -37.62
N ASN A 625 11.00 17.19 -38.12
CA ASN A 625 10.34 18.46 -38.41
C ASN A 625 9.11 18.25 -39.29
N THR A 626 8.01 18.94 -39.03
CA THR A 626 6.71 18.77 -39.72
C THR A 626 6.81 18.91 -41.23
N GLY A 627 7.72 19.73 -41.75
CA GLY A 627 7.95 19.90 -43.17
C GLY A 627 8.91 18.90 -43.83
N PHE A 628 9.44 17.93 -43.07
CA PHE A 628 10.35 16.93 -43.63
C PHE A 628 9.59 15.90 -44.47
N THR A 629 9.92 15.81 -45.76
CA THR A 629 9.34 14.87 -46.74
C THR A 629 10.42 13.98 -47.39
N GLY A 630 11.67 14.07 -46.89
CA GLY A 630 12.79 13.24 -47.35
C GLY A 630 12.69 11.80 -46.86
N LYS A 631 13.72 11.04 -47.12
CA LYS A 631 13.80 9.61 -46.79
C LYS A 631 14.73 9.37 -45.60
N ILE A 632 14.44 8.32 -44.84
CA ILE A 632 15.32 7.73 -43.83
C ILE A 632 15.62 6.27 -44.20
N LYS A 633 16.83 5.80 -43.93
CA LYS A 633 17.23 4.42 -44.21
C LYS A 633 17.07 3.55 -42.97
N ILE A 634 16.26 2.49 -43.10
CA ILE A 634 16.02 1.51 -42.00
C ILE A 634 16.34 0.13 -42.55
N ASN A 635 17.25 -0.58 -41.89
CA ASN A 635 17.74 -1.91 -42.30
C ASN A 635 18.22 -1.91 -43.78
N GLY A 636 18.84 -0.81 -44.25
CA GLY A 636 19.34 -0.69 -45.60
C GLY A 636 18.29 -0.22 -46.63
N THR A 637 17.00 -0.14 -46.30
CA THR A 637 15.91 0.27 -47.19
C THR A 637 15.46 1.71 -46.91
N ASP A 638 15.19 2.48 -47.96
CA ASP A 638 14.76 3.89 -47.88
C ASP A 638 13.25 4.01 -47.67
N TYR A 639 12.84 4.75 -46.62
CA TYR A 639 11.44 5.02 -46.29
C TYR A 639 11.15 6.52 -46.32
N PRO A 640 10.17 6.99 -47.13
CA PRO A 640 9.81 8.41 -47.19
C PRO A 640 9.04 8.83 -45.92
N ALA A 641 9.32 10.05 -45.45
CA ALA A 641 8.53 10.68 -44.42
C ALA A 641 7.27 11.32 -44.98
N VAL A 642 6.15 11.18 -44.26
CA VAL A 642 4.88 11.84 -44.56
C VAL A 642 4.56 12.79 -43.41
N ALA A 643 4.43 14.09 -43.72
CA ALA A 643 4.19 15.13 -42.70
C ALA A 643 5.15 15.07 -41.49
N GLY A 644 6.46 14.87 -41.79
CA GLY A 644 7.48 14.78 -40.75
C GLY A 644 7.49 13.47 -39.94
N LYS A 645 6.84 12.41 -40.41
CA LYS A 645 6.75 11.15 -39.70
C LYS A 645 7.05 9.95 -40.58
N VAL A 646 7.77 8.98 -40.06
CA VAL A 646 7.92 7.64 -40.68
C VAL A 646 7.34 6.63 -39.72
N THR A 647 6.48 5.74 -40.20
CA THR A 647 5.90 4.63 -39.44
C THR A 647 5.99 3.36 -40.27
N LEU A 648 6.52 2.28 -39.69
CA LEU A 648 6.59 0.98 -40.38
C LEU A 648 6.62 -0.17 -39.39
N ASN A 649 6.18 -1.34 -39.84
CA ASN A 649 6.24 -2.58 -39.10
C ASN A 649 7.63 -3.21 -39.21
N LEU A 650 8.18 -3.64 -38.06
CA LEU A 650 9.44 -4.35 -37.95
C LEU A 650 9.16 -5.78 -37.50
N ALA A 651 9.83 -6.77 -38.09
CA ALA A 651 9.86 -8.12 -37.51
C ALA A 651 10.72 -8.12 -36.24
N ALA A 652 10.63 -9.17 -35.44
CA ALA A 652 11.60 -9.39 -34.34
C ALA A 652 13.02 -9.46 -34.87
N GLY A 653 13.98 -8.82 -34.23
CA GLY A 653 15.38 -8.83 -34.62
C GLY A 653 16.11 -7.51 -34.39
N THR A 654 17.36 -7.44 -34.84
CA THR A 654 18.19 -6.22 -34.74
C THR A 654 17.93 -5.28 -35.91
N HIS A 655 17.75 -4.01 -35.60
CA HIS A 655 17.42 -2.95 -36.56
C HIS A 655 18.43 -1.82 -36.51
N THR A 656 18.64 -1.18 -37.67
CA THR A 656 19.56 -0.04 -37.81
C THR A 656 18.88 1.09 -38.58
N ILE A 657 18.94 2.29 -38.01
CA ILE A 657 18.50 3.53 -38.66
C ILE A 657 19.73 4.32 -39.05
N THR A 658 19.81 4.72 -40.33
CA THR A 658 20.91 5.52 -40.89
C THR A 658 20.38 6.57 -41.84
N LYS A 659 21.27 7.42 -42.34
CA LYS A 659 20.93 8.47 -43.29
C LYS A 659 20.56 7.90 -44.67
N ALA A 660 19.41 8.33 -45.18
CA ALA A 660 19.15 8.45 -46.61
C ALA A 660 19.29 9.94 -47.02
N ASP A 661 18.44 10.81 -46.49
CA ASP A 661 18.52 12.27 -46.59
C ASP A 661 18.93 12.91 -45.26
N VAL A 662 19.39 14.16 -45.27
CA VAL A 662 19.67 14.94 -44.08
C VAL A 662 18.35 15.26 -43.39
N ALA A 663 18.23 14.94 -42.09
CA ALA A 663 17.03 15.14 -41.32
C ALA A 663 17.34 15.54 -39.87
N ASN A 664 16.32 16.00 -39.15
CA ASN A 664 16.38 16.25 -37.69
C ASN A 664 15.34 15.36 -37.02
N LEU A 665 15.80 14.35 -36.31
CA LEU A 665 14.97 13.36 -35.59
C LEU A 665 14.76 13.78 -34.13
N TYR A 666 13.53 13.96 -33.70
CA TYR A 666 13.17 14.43 -32.37
C TYR A 666 12.74 13.32 -31.44
N LEU A 667 12.13 12.25 -31.97
CA LEU A 667 11.59 11.18 -31.19
C LEU A 667 11.61 9.84 -31.95
N ILE A 668 11.91 8.75 -31.25
CA ILE A 668 11.76 7.36 -31.68
C ILE A 668 10.72 6.68 -30.81
N GLY A 669 9.74 6.05 -31.43
CA GLY A 669 8.75 5.20 -30.74
C GLY A 669 8.81 3.76 -31.24
N ILE A 670 8.77 2.79 -30.37
CA ILE A 670 8.59 1.36 -30.66
C ILE A 670 7.31 0.93 -29.95
N ALA A 671 6.28 0.59 -30.72
CA ALA A 671 5.08 -0.08 -30.24
C ALA A 671 5.16 -1.55 -30.63
N TYR A 672 5.06 -2.45 -29.66
CA TYR A 672 5.01 -3.88 -29.99
C TYR A 672 3.62 -4.23 -30.53
N GLU A 673 3.56 -4.88 -31.70
CA GLU A 673 2.29 -5.41 -32.17
C GLU A 673 1.76 -6.43 -31.16
N THR A 674 0.61 -6.15 -30.57
CA THR A 674 -0.23 -7.20 -30.04
C THR A 674 -0.62 -8.06 -31.23
N THR A 675 -0.24 -9.32 -31.27
CA THR A 675 -0.73 -10.27 -32.26
C THR A 675 -2.25 -10.44 -32.05
N ARG A 676 -3.02 -9.53 -32.61
CA ARG A 676 -4.34 -9.90 -33.05
C ARG A 676 -4.09 -10.89 -34.18
N LEU A 677 -4.42 -12.16 -33.95
CA LEU A 677 -4.65 -13.07 -35.05
C LEU A 677 -5.64 -12.34 -35.97
N ASN A 678 -5.16 -11.91 -37.14
CA ASN A 678 -6.01 -11.44 -38.21
C ASN A 678 -6.89 -12.63 -38.62
N GLU A 679 -8.04 -12.77 -37.98
CA GLU A 679 -9.15 -13.38 -38.67
C GLU A 679 -9.56 -12.42 -39.79
N PRO A 680 -9.73 -12.91 -41.02
CA PRO A 680 -10.02 -12.05 -42.16
C PRO A 680 -11.41 -11.44 -41.92
N GLY A 681 -11.43 -10.11 -41.65
CA GLY A 681 -12.55 -9.22 -41.92
C GLY A 681 -13.84 -9.49 -41.13
N ILE A 682 -13.83 -9.39 -39.80
CA ILE A 682 -15.07 -9.24 -39.05
C ILE A 682 -15.38 -7.74 -38.96
N LYS A 683 -16.39 -7.30 -39.68
CA LYS A 683 -16.98 -5.97 -39.50
C LYS A 683 -17.83 -6.00 -38.24
N GLU A 684 -17.64 -5.01 -37.38
CA GLU A 684 -18.27 -4.90 -36.07
C GLU A 684 -19.80 -4.80 -36.19
N LEU A 685 -20.54 -5.78 -35.62
CA LEU A 685 -21.98 -5.76 -35.55
C LEU A 685 -22.41 -4.87 -34.38
N LYS A 686 -23.02 -3.69 -34.66
CA LYS A 686 -23.47 -2.78 -33.59
C LYS A 686 -24.92 -3.04 -33.24
N MET A 687 -25.21 -3.19 -31.96
CA MET A 687 -26.57 -3.37 -31.42
C MET A 687 -26.84 -2.26 -30.40
N TRP A 688 -28.01 -1.58 -30.52
CA TRP A 688 -28.41 -0.55 -29.56
C TRP A 688 -29.93 -0.50 -29.41
N LEU A 689 -30.41 -0.02 -28.25
CA LEU A 689 -31.81 0.22 -28.00
C LEU A 689 -32.19 1.64 -28.46
N ASP A 690 -33.12 1.72 -29.41
CA ASP A 690 -33.81 2.99 -29.70
C ASP A 690 -34.92 3.19 -28.66
N VAL A 691 -34.66 4.12 -27.73
CA VAL A 691 -35.61 4.38 -26.61
C VAL A 691 -36.89 5.06 -27.07
N THR A 692 -36.91 5.69 -28.26
CA THR A 692 -38.08 6.38 -28.83
C THR A 692 -39.04 5.37 -29.47
N THR A 693 -38.50 4.47 -30.28
CA THR A 693 -39.31 3.43 -30.96
C THR A 693 -39.45 2.17 -30.14
N ARG A 694 -38.68 2.03 -29.04
CA ARG A 694 -38.60 0.82 -28.19
C ARG A 694 -38.19 -0.43 -28.97
N GLN A 695 -37.32 -0.21 -29.95
CA GLN A 695 -36.77 -1.30 -30.77
C GLN A 695 -35.29 -1.51 -30.46
N LEU A 696 -34.90 -2.78 -30.39
CA LEU A 696 -33.49 -3.15 -30.49
C LEU A 696 -33.10 -3.06 -31.95
N ILE A 697 -32.15 -2.17 -32.28
CA ILE A 697 -31.62 -2.00 -33.64
C ILE A 697 -30.34 -2.82 -33.76
N ILE A 698 -30.21 -3.53 -34.88
CA ILE A 698 -29.02 -4.30 -35.22
C ILE A 698 -28.45 -3.71 -36.49
N GLY A 699 -27.38 -2.94 -36.33
CA GLY A 699 -26.65 -2.30 -37.45
C GLY A 699 -25.73 -3.32 -38.12
N SER A 700 -26.14 -3.84 -39.27
CA SER A 700 -25.31 -4.71 -40.09
C SER A 700 -24.63 -3.92 -41.17
N THR A 701 -23.32 -4.15 -41.37
CA THR A 701 -22.59 -3.73 -42.54
C THR A 701 -22.25 -4.94 -43.39
N ASP A 702 -23.16 -5.61 -44.01
CA ASP A 702 -22.99 -6.71 -44.99
C ASP A 702 -22.96 -8.15 -44.44
N GLU A 703 -23.40 -8.41 -43.19
CA GLU A 703 -23.56 -9.77 -42.72
C GLU A 703 -25.03 -10.28 -42.77
N GLU A 704 -25.23 -11.49 -43.29
CA GLU A 704 -26.53 -12.14 -43.33
C GLU A 704 -26.94 -12.67 -41.96
N ILE A 705 -27.83 -11.93 -41.27
CA ILE A 705 -28.39 -12.36 -39.95
C ILE A 705 -29.31 -13.54 -40.16
N ARG A 706 -29.08 -14.62 -39.41
CA ARG A 706 -29.89 -15.84 -39.42
C ARG A 706 -30.94 -15.89 -38.30
N SER A 707 -30.59 -15.39 -37.13
CA SER A 707 -31.50 -15.30 -36.00
C SER A 707 -31.04 -14.30 -34.94
N VAL A 708 -32.02 -13.79 -34.18
CA VAL A 708 -31.79 -12.93 -33.00
C VAL A 708 -32.56 -13.54 -31.83
N ALA A 709 -31.89 -13.72 -30.70
CA ALA A 709 -32.49 -14.24 -29.48
C ALA A 709 -32.16 -13.30 -28.29
N LEU A 710 -33.14 -13.09 -27.42
CA LEU A 710 -33.03 -12.33 -26.18
C LEU A 710 -33.17 -13.28 -25.00
N TYR A 711 -32.25 -13.18 -24.08
CA TYR A 711 -32.23 -13.95 -22.83
C TYR A 711 -32.31 -12.99 -21.62
N SER A 712 -32.97 -13.42 -20.56
CA SER A 712 -32.93 -12.73 -19.28
C SER A 712 -31.53 -12.85 -18.63
N ALA A 713 -31.24 -12.05 -17.62
CA ALA A 713 -30.02 -12.16 -16.83
C ALA A 713 -29.82 -13.56 -16.18
N ALA A 714 -30.89 -14.31 -15.99
CA ALA A 714 -30.86 -15.69 -15.50
C ALA A 714 -30.65 -16.75 -16.61
N GLY A 715 -30.37 -16.32 -17.86
CA GLY A 715 -30.14 -17.23 -19.00
C GLY A 715 -31.41 -17.82 -19.65
N ASN A 716 -32.60 -17.40 -19.23
CA ASN A 716 -33.86 -17.90 -19.83
C ASN A 716 -34.15 -17.17 -21.14
N LEU A 717 -34.49 -17.92 -22.21
CA LEU A 717 -34.91 -17.35 -23.48
C LEU A 717 -36.21 -16.54 -23.28
N VAL A 718 -36.19 -15.26 -23.63
CA VAL A 718 -37.33 -14.34 -23.47
C VAL A 718 -38.03 -14.13 -24.80
N LYS A 719 -37.29 -13.98 -25.89
CA LYS A 719 -37.82 -13.75 -27.22
C LYS A 719 -36.78 -14.17 -28.28
N ALA A 720 -37.23 -14.74 -29.40
CA ALA A 720 -36.35 -15.06 -30.54
C ALA A 720 -37.09 -14.85 -31.88
N VAL A 721 -36.32 -14.45 -32.90
CA VAL A 721 -36.78 -14.28 -34.25
C VAL A 721 -35.75 -14.88 -35.20
N SER A 722 -36.21 -15.64 -36.19
CA SER A 722 -35.38 -16.25 -37.22
C SER A 722 -35.49 -15.48 -38.54
N GLY A 723 -34.39 -15.34 -39.28
CA GLY A 723 -34.28 -14.63 -40.55
C GLY A 723 -33.52 -13.31 -40.47
N ALA A 724 -33.46 -12.60 -41.60
CA ALA A 724 -32.74 -11.31 -41.70
C ALA A 724 -33.52 -10.20 -40.96
N VAL A 725 -33.12 -9.89 -39.73
CA VAL A 725 -33.80 -8.94 -38.86
C VAL A 725 -32.84 -7.79 -38.56
N SER A 726 -33.20 -6.56 -38.95
CA SER A 726 -32.44 -5.33 -38.65
C SER A 726 -33.00 -4.59 -37.44
N SER A 727 -34.19 -4.94 -36.97
CA SER A 727 -34.78 -4.39 -35.74
C SER A 727 -35.70 -5.40 -35.07
N PHE A 728 -35.89 -5.24 -33.76
CA PHE A 728 -36.56 -6.20 -32.91
C PHE A 728 -37.35 -5.48 -31.81
N ASP A 729 -38.65 -5.60 -31.82
CA ASP A 729 -39.52 -4.94 -30.84
C ASP A 729 -39.34 -5.51 -29.42
N VAL A 730 -38.95 -4.65 -28.49
CA VAL A 730 -38.78 -4.98 -27.08
C VAL A 730 -39.69 -4.19 -26.17
N SER A 731 -40.75 -3.57 -26.71
CA SER A 731 -41.71 -2.72 -25.98
C SER A 731 -42.36 -3.39 -24.77
N GLU A 732 -42.70 -4.67 -24.90
CA GLU A 732 -43.41 -5.47 -23.89
C GLU A 732 -42.51 -6.05 -22.80
N LEU A 733 -41.17 -5.94 -22.93
CA LEU A 733 -40.26 -6.48 -21.95
C LEU A 733 -40.22 -5.61 -20.69
N PRO A 734 -40.15 -6.16 -19.47
CA PRO A 734 -39.87 -5.39 -18.24
C PRO A 734 -38.54 -4.62 -18.31
N ARG A 735 -38.40 -3.60 -17.47
CA ARG A 735 -37.08 -2.98 -17.28
C ARG A 735 -36.14 -3.99 -16.66
N GLY A 736 -34.92 -4.11 -17.20
CA GLY A 736 -33.94 -5.08 -16.72
C GLY A 736 -32.76 -5.27 -17.66
N VAL A 737 -31.90 -6.19 -17.27
CA VAL A 737 -30.73 -6.60 -18.06
C VAL A 737 -31.10 -7.81 -18.91
N TYR A 738 -30.78 -7.75 -20.20
CA TYR A 738 -30.98 -8.81 -21.17
C TYR A 738 -29.68 -9.08 -21.93
N ILE A 739 -29.52 -10.31 -22.41
CA ILE A 739 -28.44 -10.69 -23.32
C ILE A 739 -29.06 -10.89 -24.69
N VAL A 740 -28.60 -10.13 -25.67
CA VAL A 740 -28.96 -10.28 -27.07
C VAL A 740 -27.95 -11.21 -27.74
N LYS A 741 -28.39 -12.29 -28.34
CA LYS A 741 -27.58 -13.18 -29.18
C LYS A 741 -28.01 -13.05 -30.61
N VAL A 742 -27.08 -12.69 -31.53
CA VAL A 742 -27.33 -12.63 -32.99
C VAL A 742 -26.47 -13.69 -33.63
N VAL A 743 -27.12 -14.56 -34.41
CA VAL A 743 -26.45 -15.60 -35.21
C VAL A 743 -26.41 -15.12 -36.66
N THR A 744 -25.22 -15.02 -37.22
CA THR A 744 -25.01 -14.69 -38.64
C THR A 744 -24.47 -15.88 -39.42
N LYS A 745 -24.24 -15.68 -40.72
CA LYS A 745 -23.61 -16.71 -41.56
C LYS A 745 -22.18 -17.02 -41.15
N ASN A 746 -21.49 -16.04 -40.57
CA ASN A 746 -20.06 -16.09 -40.31
C ASN A 746 -19.70 -16.21 -38.84
N GLY A 747 -20.69 -16.19 -37.91
CA GLY A 747 -20.46 -16.36 -36.48
C GLY A 747 -21.60 -15.87 -35.61
N ASP A 748 -21.50 -16.10 -34.30
CA ASP A 748 -22.44 -15.69 -33.27
C ASP A 748 -21.93 -14.47 -32.53
N TYR A 749 -22.82 -13.48 -32.30
CA TYR A 749 -22.51 -12.25 -31.56
C TYR A 749 -23.42 -12.16 -30.33
N SER A 750 -22.90 -11.69 -29.22
CA SER A 750 -23.70 -11.46 -28.03
C SER A 750 -23.39 -10.11 -27.42
N GLN A 751 -24.40 -9.39 -26.96
CA GLN A 751 -24.26 -8.10 -26.31
C GLN A 751 -25.26 -7.93 -25.16
N LYS A 752 -24.86 -7.31 -24.07
CA LYS A 752 -25.73 -6.92 -22.96
C LYS A 752 -26.59 -5.73 -23.36
N LEU A 753 -27.88 -5.83 -23.12
CA LEU A 753 -28.90 -4.79 -23.35
C LEU A 753 -29.50 -4.38 -22.01
N LEU A 754 -29.52 -3.10 -21.72
CA LEU A 754 -30.24 -2.53 -20.60
C LEU A 754 -31.53 -1.88 -21.12
N LYS A 755 -32.68 -2.34 -20.65
CA LYS A 755 -33.98 -1.76 -20.98
C LYS A 755 -34.56 -0.96 -19.81
#